data_3895afec91d574a0794bf7ab74126136
#
_entry.id   3895afec91d574a0794bf7ab74126136
#
_cell.length_a   1.000
_cell.length_b   1.000
_cell.length_c   1.000
_cell.angle_alpha   90.00
_cell.angle_beta   90.00
_cell.angle_gamma   90.00
#
_symmetry.space_group_name_H-M   'P 1'
#
loop_
_entity.id
_entity.type
_entity.pdbx_description
1 polymer ?
#
loop_
_entity_poly.entity_id
_entity_poly.type
_entity_poly.pdbx_seq_one_letter_code
_entity_poly.pdbx_strand_id
1 'polypeptide(L)'
;LNTMRMKSYYTQEKWWSGQAQSGTATVRFYLPNSTSYMERFVDPVEIVNADGSREVRKQNFSGPHAGLWWQPPEMIIQDGDEVWITEGIIDAISLWQNGIKAVAVLSCSNYPQTALDNCVATGVRWVWALDNDKAGKAAIRKFVARMRKAGLDCAAAISPAKSKCDWNDLHRLGRLNVEDLDEYRYHGALLIARSVGEKAALLFIHTKSHGFVVDYDNQLHWWSVEQKALEALIESGDFDYGRTNDETTLNAVMMVGKTQRIANARPEFLYFQRAEVTDESWFYARIHFPDSRPAMNMTFTPGQITASAEFKKRQASAQGAWWSGEAKHLDWIGTRWLQGLKTVETIEYIGYSREHDCYIFPRIAVQGGKTYDINEEDFFDLPKKSIKSLSRERQMHIETTPRHYRQDWPQLVWRAFGTDGMIAAVYWFASLFAEQVRKCQSSFPFLEVIGEPGSGKTTLIEFLWRLLGQDREGIDPNKGTRAGLDRSLAQHSNMPNVFIEADRAEDSHARKFDWDELKPFYNGRGMRVRGLKNSGNETYEPPFRGSLVIAQNDQVNASGAVLERIVQLRFTKAGHSADSKAATDEMVRLGIEELSYFVLLATIREKEVVSYVTEKMPKYQEMLLNIDGIHHARLAKNHAQLIAFAEQFAAIFGLSDEQKKATCAALKDACIERQTAIAADHPVVADFWETFDYLDGQGRKDDSGRTVPALNHSRDPNLIAVNLNEFIEMAGNARQQVPLLRDLKRHLRSSKHRKFVDASRTVSSAIACNSYGQPKTPRCWIFQRARGEQTS
;
A
#
# COMPACT_ATOMS: atom_id res chain seq x y z
N LEU A 1 -36.42 -3.47 -29.99
CA LEU A 1 -36.52 -4.08 -31.34
C LEU A 1 -37.99 -4.38 -31.75
N ASN A 2 -38.79 -4.93 -30.84
CA ASN A 2 -40.21 -5.24 -31.16
C ASN A 2 -41.06 -3.98 -31.39
N THR A 3 -40.70 -2.85 -30.78
CA THR A 3 -41.42 -1.56 -30.93
C THR A 3 -41.13 -0.84 -32.25
N MET A 4 -40.04 -1.23 -32.94
CA MET A 4 -39.57 -0.55 -34.14
C MET A 4 -40.10 -1.13 -35.47
N ARG A 5 -40.97 -2.12 -35.48
CA ARG A 5 -41.41 -2.84 -36.71
C ARG A 5 -40.24 -3.37 -37.57
N MET A 6 -39.12 -3.72 -36.96
CA MET A 6 -37.83 -4.03 -37.64
C MET A 6 -37.59 -5.54 -37.81
N LYS A 7 -38.67 -6.33 -38.05
CA LYS A 7 -38.50 -7.79 -38.25
C LYS A 7 -37.60 -8.16 -39.45
N SER A 8 -37.41 -7.22 -40.40
CA SER A 8 -36.60 -7.43 -41.59
C SER A 8 -35.10 -7.25 -41.35
N TYR A 9 -34.65 -6.72 -40.17
CA TYR A 9 -33.27 -6.38 -39.93
C TYR A 9 -32.49 -7.46 -39.22
N TYR A 10 -33.16 -8.44 -38.62
CA TYR A 10 -32.56 -9.53 -37.89
C TYR A 10 -33.31 -10.84 -38.05
N THR A 11 -32.60 -11.95 -37.82
CA THR A 11 -33.18 -13.28 -37.62
C THR A 11 -32.82 -13.76 -36.22
N GLN A 12 -33.78 -14.44 -35.56
CA GLN A 12 -33.54 -15.05 -34.28
C GLN A 12 -32.98 -16.46 -34.49
N GLU A 13 -31.75 -16.66 -34.06
CA GLU A 13 -31.01 -17.89 -34.24
C GLU A 13 -30.44 -18.39 -32.91
N LYS A 14 -29.95 -19.61 -32.90
CA LYS A 14 -29.15 -20.15 -31.78
C LYS A 14 -27.67 -20.11 -32.14
N TRP A 15 -26.89 -19.55 -31.27
CA TRP A 15 -25.45 -19.69 -31.33
C TRP A 15 -25.02 -20.84 -30.41
N TRP A 16 -24.08 -21.66 -30.88
CA TRP A 16 -23.58 -22.83 -30.17
C TRP A 16 -22.03 -22.76 -30.10
N SER A 17 -21.46 -22.82 -28.90
CA SER A 17 -20.02 -22.96 -28.70
C SER A 17 -19.66 -24.42 -28.51
N GLY A 18 -18.87 -24.98 -29.41
CA GLY A 18 -18.33 -26.33 -29.29
C GLY A 18 -17.40 -26.51 -28.07
N GLN A 19 -16.76 -25.43 -27.61
CA GLN A 19 -15.88 -25.45 -26.45
C GLN A 19 -16.66 -25.36 -25.12
N ALA A 20 -17.70 -24.56 -25.08
CA ALA A 20 -18.47 -24.36 -23.85
C ALA A 20 -19.65 -25.34 -23.71
N GLN A 21 -19.93 -26.15 -24.74
CA GLN A 21 -21.12 -27.02 -24.81
C GLN A 21 -22.41 -26.30 -24.46
N SER A 22 -22.48 -25.01 -24.65
CA SER A 22 -23.60 -24.14 -24.33
C SER A 22 -24.00 -23.30 -25.53
N GLY A 23 -25.26 -22.94 -25.64
CA GLY A 23 -25.78 -22.09 -26.70
C GLY A 23 -26.74 -21.04 -26.12
N THR A 24 -26.93 -19.95 -26.85
CA THR A 24 -27.87 -18.88 -26.51
C THR A 24 -28.66 -18.48 -27.77
N ALA A 25 -29.87 -17.97 -27.58
CA ALA A 25 -30.59 -17.29 -28.64
C ALA A 25 -29.81 -16.02 -29.06
N THR A 26 -29.77 -15.74 -30.37
CA THR A 26 -29.07 -14.60 -30.93
C THR A 26 -30.01 -13.75 -31.80
N VAL A 27 -29.65 -12.47 -31.90
CA VAL A 27 -30.23 -11.56 -32.89
C VAL A 27 -29.15 -11.28 -33.94
N ARG A 28 -29.39 -11.62 -35.21
CA ARG A 28 -28.46 -11.44 -36.32
C ARG A 28 -28.78 -10.17 -37.11
N PHE A 29 -27.72 -9.44 -37.40
CA PHE A 29 -27.75 -8.22 -38.18
C PHE A 29 -26.86 -8.41 -39.42
N TYR A 30 -27.53 -8.66 -40.57
CA TYR A 30 -26.84 -8.88 -41.85
C TYR A 30 -26.28 -7.56 -42.41
N LEU A 31 -25.07 -7.61 -42.94
CA LEU A 31 -24.47 -6.47 -43.63
C LEU A 31 -25.09 -6.31 -45.02
N PRO A 32 -25.27 -5.08 -45.55
CA PRO A 32 -25.85 -4.84 -46.86
C PRO A 32 -25.10 -5.61 -47.95
N ASN A 33 -25.87 -6.25 -48.86
CA ASN A 33 -25.32 -6.99 -49.99
C ASN A 33 -24.24 -8.03 -49.65
N SER A 34 -24.30 -8.59 -48.45
CA SER A 34 -23.34 -9.56 -47.93
C SER A 34 -24.01 -10.69 -47.15
N THR A 35 -23.36 -11.85 -47.15
CA THR A 35 -23.75 -12.98 -46.27
C THR A 35 -23.16 -12.83 -44.85
N SER A 36 -22.31 -11.85 -44.64
CA SER A 36 -21.68 -11.53 -43.36
C SER A 36 -22.71 -10.92 -42.40
N TYR A 37 -22.61 -11.27 -41.15
CA TYR A 37 -23.47 -10.72 -40.09
C TYR A 37 -22.76 -10.59 -38.78
N MET A 38 -23.25 -9.68 -37.95
CA MET A 38 -22.97 -9.63 -36.51
C MET A 38 -24.17 -10.25 -35.75
N GLU A 39 -23.91 -11.11 -34.81
CA GLU A 39 -24.94 -11.61 -33.91
C GLU A 39 -24.71 -11.13 -32.47
N ARG A 40 -25.81 -10.66 -31.89
CA ARG A 40 -25.86 -10.28 -30.47
C ARG A 40 -26.52 -11.39 -29.67
N PHE A 41 -25.87 -11.84 -28.61
CA PHE A 41 -26.39 -12.87 -27.73
C PHE A 41 -27.49 -12.31 -26.82
N VAL A 42 -28.56 -13.03 -26.65
CA VAL A 42 -29.64 -12.69 -25.70
C VAL A 42 -29.11 -12.82 -24.29
N ASP A 43 -28.49 -13.96 -24.00
CA ASP A 43 -27.79 -14.19 -22.73
C ASP A 43 -26.27 -14.25 -23.00
N PRO A 44 -25.46 -13.47 -22.28
CA PRO A 44 -23.99 -13.56 -22.39
C PRO A 44 -23.50 -14.98 -22.07
N VAL A 45 -22.56 -15.49 -22.85
CA VAL A 45 -21.98 -16.83 -22.68
C VAL A 45 -20.59 -16.74 -22.10
N GLU A 46 -20.33 -17.44 -21.01
CA GLU A 46 -19.00 -17.58 -20.44
C GLU A 46 -18.23 -18.66 -21.22
N ILE A 47 -17.10 -18.30 -21.79
CA ILE A 47 -16.20 -19.17 -22.52
C ILE A 47 -14.90 -19.32 -21.72
N VAL A 48 -14.49 -20.57 -21.50
CA VAL A 48 -13.19 -20.88 -20.90
C VAL A 48 -12.21 -21.11 -22.05
N ASN A 49 -11.21 -20.27 -22.16
CA ASN A 49 -10.15 -20.35 -23.16
C ASN A 49 -9.20 -21.52 -22.87
N ALA A 50 -8.36 -21.91 -23.85
CA ALA A 50 -7.42 -23.00 -23.69
C ALA A 50 -6.35 -22.74 -22.60
N ASP A 51 -6.08 -21.49 -22.26
CA ASP A 51 -5.18 -21.04 -21.17
C ASP A 51 -5.86 -21.00 -19.79
N GLY A 52 -7.14 -21.40 -19.71
CA GLY A 52 -7.95 -21.39 -18.50
C GLY A 52 -8.56 -20.01 -18.13
N SER A 53 -8.31 -18.97 -18.93
CA SER A 53 -8.98 -17.67 -18.75
C SER A 53 -10.46 -17.76 -19.10
N ARG A 54 -11.30 -16.98 -18.39
CA ARG A 54 -12.73 -16.89 -18.63
C ARG A 54 -13.08 -15.60 -19.35
N GLU A 55 -13.78 -15.71 -20.48
CA GLU A 55 -14.29 -14.59 -21.26
C GLU A 55 -15.81 -14.61 -21.27
N VAL A 56 -16.43 -13.47 -20.98
CA VAL A 56 -17.89 -13.32 -21.13
C VAL A 56 -18.16 -12.74 -22.51
N ARG A 57 -18.61 -13.59 -23.44
CA ARG A 57 -18.90 -13.21 -24.81
C ARG A 57 -20.34 -12.75 -24.96
N LYS A 58 -20.53 -11.54 -25.51
CA LYS A 58 -21.84 -10.89 -25.72
C LYS A 58 -22.24 -10.85 -27.19
N GLN A 59 -21.30 -11.07 -28.09
CA GLN A 59 -21.51 -10.97 -29.54
C GLN A 59 -20.54 -11.84 -30.31
N ASN A 60 -20.86 -12.14 -31.57
CA ASN A 60 -20.01 -12.88 -32.50
C ASN A 60 -20.14 -12.26 -33.90
N PHE A 61 -19.11 -12.45 -34.73
CA PHE A 61 -19.09 -12.02 -36.12
C PHE A 61 -18.92 -13.22 -37.03
N SER A 62 -19.67 -13.24 -38.11
CA SER A 62 -19.56 -14.26 -39.14
C SER A 62 -19.32 -13.61 -40.49
N GLY A 63 -18.28 -14.09 -41.19
CA GLY A 63 -17.87 -13.55 -42.47
C GLY A 63 -17.02 -12.25 -42.39
N PRO A 64 -16.50 -11.80 -43.55
CA PRO A 64 -15.67 -10.59 -43.64
C PRO A 64 -16.53 -9.33 -43.45
N HIS A 65 -16.07 -8.42 -42.61
CA HIS A 65 -16.73 -7.11 -42.35
C HIS A 65 -15.78 -5.92 -42.59
N ALA A 66 -14.53 -6.17 -42.90
CA ALA A 66 -13.57 -5.11 -43.18
C ALA A 66 -13.99 -4.29 -44.40
N GLY A 67 -14.00 -2.95 -44.24
CA GLY A 67 -14.43 -2.02 -45.28
C GLY A 67 -15.94 -1.89 -45.47
N LEU A 68 -16.75 -2.64 -44.72
CA LEU A 68 -18.20 -2.58 -44.76
C LEU A 68 -18.78 -1.85 -43.54
N TRP A 69 -20.05 -1.48 -43.63
CA TRP A 69 -20.87 -1.02 -42.50
C TRP A 69 -22.19 -1.81 -42.46
N TRP A 70 -22.86 -1.76 -41.33
CA TRP A 70 -24.27 -2.11 -41.20
C TRP A 70 -25.12 -0.85 -41.32
N GLN A 71 -26.26 -0.95 -42.00
CA GLN A 71 -27.27 0.10 -42.03
C GLN A 71 -28.69 -0.51 -41.91
N PRO A 72 -29.67 0.22 -41.38
CA PRO A 72 -31.05 -0.19 -41.44
C PRO A 72 -31.50 -0.48 -42.91
N PRO A 73 -32.09 -1.66 -43.22
CA PRO A 73 -32.45 -2.02 -44.59
C PRO A 73 -33.42 -1.07 -45.28
N GLU A 74 -34.27 -0.37 -44.50
CA GLU A 74 -35.23 0.61 -45.01
C GLU A 74 -34.59 2.02 -45.20
N MET A 75 -33.37 2.20 -44.75
CA MET A 75 -32.67 3.47 -44.85
C MET A 75 -32.03 3.63 -46.25
N ILE A 76 -32.45 4.64 -46.93
CA ILE A 76 -31.84 5.04 -48.23
C ILE A 76 -31.01 6.30 -48.02
N ILE A 77 -29.74 6.27 -48.41
CA ILE A 77 -28.87 7.44 -48.41
C ILE A 77 -29.09 8.17 -49.74
N GLN A 78 -29.47 9.45 -49.66
CA GLN A 78 -29.78 10.32 -50.78
C GLN A 78 -28.75 11.45 -50.90
N ASP A 79 -28.73 12.13 -52.04
CA ASP A 79 -27.88 13.29 -52.29
C ASP A 79 -28.11 14.38 -51.23
N GLY A 80 -27.04 14.88 -50.64
CA GLY A 80 -27.06 15.92 -49.63
C GLY A 80 -27.45 15.48 -48.22
N ASP A 81 -27.63 14.16 -47.98
CA ASP A 81 -27.93 13.65 -46.65
C ASP A 81 -26.77 13.86 -45.64
N GLU A 82 -27.14 13.98 -44.36
CA GLU A 82 -26.22 13.82 -43.25
C GLU A 82 -26.34 12.41 -42.68
N VAL A 83 -25.23 11.65 -42.67
CA VAL A 83 -25.19 10.26 -42.21
C VAL A 83 -24.16 10.10 -41.09
N TRP A 84 -24.61 9.61 -39.95
CA TRP A 84 -23.76 9.39 -38.79
C TRP A 84 -23.14 8.01 -38.83
N ILE A 85 -21.85 7.91 -38.49
CA ILE A 85 -21.07 6.69 -38.51
C ILE A 85 -20.74 6.31 -37.07
N THR A 86 -21.44 5.33 -36.54
CA THR A 86 -21.26 4.81 -35.17
C THR A 86 -20.39 3.57 -35.13
N GLU A 87 -19.91 3.18 -33.95
CA GLU A 87 -19.21 1.92 -33.74
C GLU A 87 -20.19 0.73 -33.69
N GLY A 88 -21.23 0.82 -32.87
CA GLY A 88 -22.17 -0.26 -32.61
C GLY A 88 -23.46 -0.19 -33.44
N ILE A 89 -24.03 -1.35 -33.78
CA ILE A 89 -25.32 -1.43 -34.51
C ILE A 89 -26.46 -0.87 -33.65
N ILE A 90 -26.46 -1.12 -32.35
CA ILE A 90 -27.50 -0.63 -31.44
C ILE A 90 -27.47 0.90 -31.37
N ASP A 91 -26.28 1.50 -31.43
CA ASP A 91 -26.11 2.96 -31.50
C ASP A 91 -26.71 3.55 -32.77
N ALA A 92 -26.41 2.92 -33.91
CA ALA A 92 -27.00 3.33 -35.18
C ALA A 92 -28.53 3.21 -35.17
N ILE A 93 -29.09 2.15 -34.59
CA ILE A 93 -30.53 1.97 -34.41
C ILE A 93 -31.11 3.09 -33.52
N SER A 94 -30.43 3.40 -32.41
CA SER A 94 -30.86 4.44 -31.47
C SER A 94 -30.94 5.84 -32.14
N LEU A 95 -29.94 6.16 -32.95
CA LEU A 95 -29.94 7.39 -33.75
C LEU A 95 -31.06 7.37 -34.79
N TRP A 96 -31.23 6.29 -35.54
CA TRP A 96 -32.28 6.11 -36.53
C TRP A 96 -33.68 6.25 -35.92
N GLN A 97 -33.91 5.77 -34.73
CA GLN A 97 -35.18 5.97 -34.00
C GLN A 97 -35.49 7.43 -33.70
N ASN A 98 -34.48 8.26 -33.61
CA ASN A 98 -34.60 9.69 -33.37
C ASN A 98 -34.53 10.52 -34.70
N GLY A 99 -34.71 9.87 -35.85
CA GLY A 99 -34.75 10.53 -37.17
C GLY A 99 -33.39 10.83 -37.75
N ILE A 100 -32.28 10.34 -37.19
CA ILE A 100 -30.91 10.56 -37.66
C ILE A 100 -30.48 9.37 -38.50
N LYS A 101 -30.14 9.59 -39.78
CA LYS A 101 -29.58 8.52 -40.62
C LYS A 101 -28.25 8.09 -40.08
N ALA A 102 -28.09 6.76 -39.74
CA ALA A 102 -26.90 6.27 -39.12
C ALA A 102 -26.51 4.87 -39.62
N VAL A 103 -25.20 4.64 -39.71
CA VAL A 103 -24.58 3.37 -40.08
C VAL A 103 -23.61 2.94 -38.98
N ALA A 104 -23.34 1.60 -38.85
CA ALA A 104 -22.41 1.08 -37.86
C ALA A 104 -21.22 0.39 -38.52
N VAL A 105 -20.00 0.78 -38.15
CA VAL A 105 -18.75 0.20 -38.68
C VAL A 105 -18.28 -1.06 -37.92
N LEU A 106 -18.94 -1.45 -36.84
CA LEU A 106 -18.72 -2.65 -36.04
C LEU A 106 -17.44 -2.69 -35.20
N SER A 107 -16.52 -1.77 -35.44
CA SER A 107 -15.28 -1.60 -34.70
C SER A 107 -14.65 -0.25 -34.99
N CYS A 108 -14.10 0.42 -33.98
CA CYS A 108 -13.37 1.68 -34.15
C CYS A 108 -12.10 1.53 -35.06
N SER A 109 -11.66 0.33 -35.34
CA SER A 109 -10.54 0.08 -36.28
C SER A 109 -10.99 -0.06 -37.74
N ASN A 110 -12.28 -0.27 -38.02
CA ASN A 110 -12.81 -0.50 -39.35
C ASN A 110 -13.14 0.82 -40.07
N TYR A 111 -12.37 1.16 -41.11
CA TYR A 111 -12.73 2.23 -42.02
C TYR A 111 -13.56 1.67 -43.18
N PRO A 112 -14.81 2.14 -43.44
CA PRO A 112 -15.76 1.49 -44.32
C PRO A 112 -15.51 1.86 -45.80
N GLN A 113 -14.31 1.63 -46.34
CA GLN A 113 -13.90 2.04 -47.68
C GLN A 113 -14.82 1.45 -48.76
N THR A 114 -15.05 0.12 -48.71
CA THR A 114 -15.88 -0.56 -49.71
C THR A 114 -17.33 -0.06 -49.70
N ALA A 115 -17.86 0.21 -48.51
CA ALA A 115 -19.23 0.75 -48.40
C ALA A 115 -19.34 2.21 -48.91
N LEU A 116 -18.33 3.03 -48.66
CA LEU A 116 -18.23 4.39 -49.18
C LEU A 116 -18.10 4.37 -50.70
N ASP A 117 -17.25 3.51 -51.26
CA ASP A 117 -17.09 3.42 -52.74
C ASP A 117 -18.35 2.91 -53.44
N ASN A 118 -19.17 2.14 -52.76
CA ASN A 118 -20.45 1.63 -53.26
C ASN A 118 -21.63 2.63 -53.05
N CYS A 119 -21.43 3.71 -52.31
CA CYS A 119 -22.45 4.72 -52.09
C CYS A 119 -22.57 5.61 -53.32
N VAL A 120 -23.72 5.59 -53.96
CA VAL A 120 -23.98 6.32 -55.21
C VAL A 120 -24.47 7.77 -54.95
N ALA A 121 -24.88 8.09 -53.72
CA ALA A 121 -25.33 9.40 -53.33
C ALA A 121 -24.15 10.41 -53.30
N THR A 122 -24.42 11.61 -53.78
CA THR A 122 -23.43 12.72 -53.91
C THR A 122 -23.71 13.78 -52.85
N GLY A 123 -22.66 14.50 -52.42
CA GLY A 123 -22.81 15.57 -51.44
C GLY A 123 -23.23 15.14 -50.06
N VAL A 124 -23.03 13.86 -49.73
CA VAL A 124 -23.35 13.33 -48.40
C VAL A 124 -22.35 13.86 -47.38
N ARG A 125 -22.87 14.34 -46.25
CA ARG A 125 -22.08 14.78 -45.11
C ARG A 125 -21.94 13.63 -44.13
N TRP A 126 -20.73 13.13 -43.95
CA TRP A 126 -20.41 12.01 -43.09
C TRP A 126 -20.00 12.46 -41.68
N VAL A 127 -20.78 12.12 -40.64
CA VAL A 127 -20.55 12.52 -39.27
C VAL A 127 -20.00 11.34 -38.48
N TRP A 128 -18.73 11.39 -38.15
CA TRP A 128 -18.11 10.34 -37.29
C TRP A 128 -18.58 10.47 -35.85
N ALA A 129 -19.26 9.46 -35.36
CA ALA A 129 -19.91 9.35 -34.05
C ALA A 129 -19.54 8.06 -33.31
N LEU A 130 -18.22 7.78 -33.20
CA LEU A 130 -17.71 6.63 -32.46
C LEU A 130 -17.76 6.88 -30.96
N ASP A 131 -17.45 5.84 -30.18
CA ASP A 131 -17.47 5.90 -28.72
C ASP A 131 -16.59 7.03 -28.16
N ASN A 132 -17.01 7.63 -27.06
CA ASN A 132 -16.28 8.72 -26.38
C ASN A 132 -15.10 8.21 -25.54
N ASP A 133 -14.40 7.18 -25.98
CA ASP A 133 -13.19 6.70 -25.34
C ASP A 133 -11.91 7.11 -26.11
N LYS A 134 -10.76 6.74 -25.60
CA LYS A 134 -9.46 7.09 -26.20
C LYS A 134 -9.29 6.51 -27.61
N ALA A 135 -9.76 5.29 -27.83
CA ALA A 135 -9.66 4.59 -29.12
C ALA A 135 -10.59 5.23 -30.16
N GLY A 136 -11.85 5.47 -29.81
CA GLY A 136 -12.82 6.14 -30.67
C GLY A 136 -12.39 7.55 -31.07
N LYS A 137 -11.92 8.39 -30.14
CA LYS A 137 -11.38 9.71 -30.43
C LYS A 137 -10.19 9.69 -31.39
N ALA A 138 -9.28 8.75 -31.21
CA ALA A 138 -8.12 8.58 -32.09
C ALA A 138 -8.55 8.14 -33.50
N ALA A 139 -9.52 7.21 -33.58
CA ALA A 139 -10.09 6.74 -34.83
C ALA A 139 -10.83 7.86 -35.57
N ILE A 140 -11.66 8.67 -34.89
CA ILE A 140 -12.36 9.85 -35.50
C ILE A 140 -11.33 10.78 -36.16
N ARG A 141 -10.28 11.20 -35.44
CA ARG A 141 -9.26 12.08 -36.02
C ARG A 141 -8.60 11.46 -37.25
N LYS A 142 -8.22 10.21 -37.20
CA LYS A 142 -7.61 9.47 -38.32
C LYS A 142 -8.54 9.37 -39.52
N PHE A 143 -9.81 9.04 -39.30
CA PHE A 143 -10.77 8.79 -40.36
C PHE A 143 -11.26 10.09 -41.00
N VAL A 144 -11.50 11.14 -40.20
CA VAL A 144 -11.79 12.47 -40.72
C VAL A 144 -10.64 12.99 -41.58
N ALA A 145 -9.39 12.87 -41.14
CA ALA A 145 -8.23 13.24 -41.95
C ALA A 145 -8.17 12.47 -43.27
N ARG A 146 -8.50 11.18 -43.28
CA ARG A 146 -8.56 10.35 -44.48
C ARG A 146 -9.67 10.79 -45.44
N MET A 147 -10.88 11.08 -44.92
CA MET A 147 -12.02 11.54 -45.70
C MET A 147 -11.76 12.93 -46.33
N ARG A 148 -11.24 13.86 -45.54
CA ARG A 148 -10.84 15.18 -46.02
C ARG A 148 -9.82 15.11 -47.19
N LYS A 149 -8.84 14.20 -47.08
CA LYS A 149 -7.87 13.94 -48.15
C LYS A 149 -8.51 13.37 -49.40
N ALA A 150 -9.60 12.63 -49.27
CA ALA A 150 -10.40 12.10 -50.37
C ALA A 150 -11.44 13.11 -50.91
N GLY A 151 -11.51 14.34 -50.38
CA GLY A 151 -12.46 15.38 -50.80
C GLY A 151 -13.90 15.14 -50.34
N LEU A 152 -14.12 14.25 -49.36
CA LEU A 152 -15.47 14.00 -48.83
C LEU A 152 -15.82 15.01 -47.75
N ASP A 153 -17.08 15.49 -47.79
CA ASP A 153 -17.58 16.33 -46.69
C ASP A 153 -17.76 15.48 -45.43
N CYS A 154 -17.11 15.89 -44.36
CA CYS A 154 -17.12 15.15 -43.11
C CYS A 154 -17.04 16.03 -41.87
N ALA A 155 -17.76 15.60 -40.85
CA ALA A 155 -17.82 16.19 -39.54
C ALA A 155 -17.60 15.10 -38.47
N ALA A 156 -17.67 15.49 -37.18
CA ALA A 156 -17.70 14.56 -36.07
C ALA A 156 -18.75 15.00 -35.03
N ALA A 157 -19.25 14.05 -34.29
CA ALA A 157 -20.10 14.27 -33.12
C ALA A 157 -19.62 13.39 -31.97
N ILE A 158 -19.55 13.94 -30.76
CA ILE A 158 -19.10 13.19 -29.59
C ILE A 158 -19.78 13.70 -28.32
N SER A 159 -20.21 12.80 -27.46
CA SER A 159 -20.78 13.15 -26.17
C SER A 159 -19.75 13.80 -25.24
N PRO A 160 -20.06 14.92 -24.55
CA PRO A 160 -19.18 15.54 -23.56
C PRO A 160 -19.10 14.78 -22.24
N ALA A 161 -19.86 13.70 -22.07
CA ALA A 161 -19.91 12.94 -20.84
C ALA A 161 -18.52 12.44 -20.40
N LYS A 162 -18.19 12.60 -19.13
CA LYS A 162 -16.92 12.11 -18.55
C LYS A 162 -16.91 10.59 -18.33
N SER A 163 -18.07 9.98 -18.19
CA SER A 163 -18.24 8.52 -18.09
C SER A 163 -18.47 7.91 -19.46
N LYS A 164 -18.14 6.63 -19.62
CA LYS A 164 -18.46 5.87 -20.82
C LYS A 164 -19.98 5.87 -21.02
N CYS A 165 -20.42 6.53 -22.08
CA CYS A 165 -21.83 6.67 -22.44
C CYS A 165 -21.91 6.55 -23.96
N ASP A 166 -22.58 5.51 -24.47
CA ASP A 166 -22.80 5.32 -25.89
C ASP A 166 -24.09 5.99 -26.38
N TRP A 167 -24.36 5.96 -27.68
CA TRP A 167 -25.53 6.60 -28.25
C TRP A 167 -26.84 5.93 -27.84
N ASN A 168 -26.80 4.64 -27.53
CA ASN A 168 -27.94 3.93 -26.97
C ASN A 168 -28.24 4.36 -25.53
N ASP A 169 -27.24 4.60 -24.71
CA ASP A 169 -27.42 5.15 -23.37
C ASP A 169 -28.04 6.56 -23.43
N LEU A 170 -27.55 7.42 -24.34
CA LEU A 170 -28.12 8.76 -24.56
C LEU A 170 -29.57 8.70 -25.05
N HIS A 171 -29.90 7.75 -25.94
CA HIS A 171 -31.27 7.49 -26.35
C HIS A 171 -32.17 7.13 -25.17
N ARG A 172 -31.73 6.20 -24.32
CA ARG A 172 -32.48 5.75 -23.12
C ARG A 172 -32.67 6.86 -22.10
N LEU A 173 -31.77 7.84 -22.06
CA LEU A 173 -31.84 9.03 -21.21
C LEU A 173 -32.64 10.17 -21.83
N GLY A 174 -33.15 10.03 -23.07
CA GLY A 174 -33.84 11.08 -23.78
C GLY A 174 -32.95 12.27 -24.21
N ARG A 175 -31.67 12.04 -24.37
CA ARG A 175 -30.63 13.03 -24.66
C ARG A 175 -30.20 13.03 -26.13
N LEU A 176 -31.14 12.86 -27.06
CA LEU A 176 -30.94 12.94 -28.51
C LEU A 176 -31.88 13.95 -29.14
N ASN A 177 -32.23 15.05 -28.45
CA ASN A 177 -32.96 16.17 -28.99
C ASN A 177 -32.03 17.11 -29.81
N VAL A 178 -32.58 18.08 -30.49
CA VAL A 178 -31.83 18.99 -31.38
C VAL A 178 -30.70 19.71 -30.63
N GLU A 179 -30.99 20.23 -29.44
CA GLU A 179 -30.01 20.96 -28.63
C GLU A 179 -28.84 20.06 -28.20
N ASP A 180 -29.14 18.84 -27.76
CA ASP A 180 -28.11 17.84 -27.39
C ASP A 180 -27.24 17.47 -28.63
N LEU A 181 -27.87 17.28 -29.80
CA LEU A 181 -27.15 16.95 -31.04
C LEU A 181 -26.21 18.09 -31.50
N ASP A 182 -26.62 19.33 -31.35
CA ASP A 182 -25.78 20.48 -31.65
C ASP A 182 -24.59 20.57 -30.72
N GLU A 183 -24.79 20.27 -29.43
CA GLU A 183 -23.69 20.18 -28.46
C GLU A 183 -22.71 19.04 -28.81
N TYR A 184 -23.22 17.87 -29.24
CA TYR A 184 -22.35 16.75 -29.66
C TYR A 184 -21.56 17.09 -30.95
N ARG A 185 -22.17 17.79 -31.92
CA ARG A 185 -21.48 18.31 -33.12
C ARG A 185 -20.40 19.31 -32.75
N TYR A 186 -20.69 20.24 -31.80
CA TYR A 186 -19.71 21.20 -31.29
C TYR A 186 -18.49 20.49 -30.68
N HIS A 187 -18.71 19.54 -29.82
CA HIS A 187 -17.60 18.76 -29.24
C HIS A 187 -16.84 17.95 -30.29
N GLY A 188 -17.53 17.40 -31.27
CA GLY A 188 -16.93 16.75 -32.43
C GLY A 188 -16.07 17.71 -33.25
N ALA A 189 -16.55 18.92 -33.53
CA ALA A 189 -15.78 19.94 -34.25
C ALA A 189 -14.51 20.35 -33.52
N LEU A 190 -14.56 20.50 -32.17
CA LEU A 190 -13.37 20.74 -31.35
C LEU A 190 -12.35 19.62 -31.47
N LEU A 191 -12.82 18.33 -31.55
CA LEU A 191 -11.96 17.16 -31.65
C LEU A 191 -11.19 17.08 -32.96
N ILE A 192 -11.83 17.54 -34.09
CA ILE A 192 -11.29 17.43 -35.44
C ILE A 192 -10.77 18.74 -36.01
N ALA A 193 -10.66 19.80 -35.21
CA ALA A 193 -10.12 21.08 -35.59
C ALA A 193 -8.75 20.96 -36.26
N ARG A 194 -8.52 21.67 -37.36
CA ARG A 194 -7.30 21.57 -38.20
C ARG A 194 -6.12 22.36 -37.62
N SER A 195 -6.42 23.33 -36.77
CA SER A 195 -5.43 24.22 -36.16
C SER A 195 -5.86 24.68 -34.79
N VAL A 196 -4.91 25.21 -34.05
CA VAL A 196 -5.19 25.85 -32.74
C VAL A 196 -6.12 27.06 -32.91
N GLY A 197 -5.98 27.82 -34.01
CA GLY A 197 -6.81 28.95 -34.30
C GLY A 197 -8.27 28.56 -34.55
N GLU A 198 -8.52 27.51 -35.34
CA GLU A 198 -9.86 26.97 -35.60
C GLU A 198 -10.51 26.48 -34.30
N LYS A 199 -9.78 25.69 -33.49
CA LYS A 199 -10.28 25.20 -32.19
C LYS A 199 -10.62 26.36 -31.25
N ALA A 200 -9.75 27.36 -31.20
CA ALA A 200 -9.96 28.54 -30.37
C ALA A 200 -11.16 29.39 -30.84
N ALA A 201 -11.32 29.56 -32.14
CA ALA A 201 -12.46 30.30 -32.71
C ALA A 201 -13.79 29.59 -32.39
N LEU A 202 -13.85 28.25 -32.51
CA LEU A 202 -15.02 27.46 -32.11
C LEU A 202 -15.34 27.65 -30.61
N LEU A 203 -14.32 27.60 -29.76
CA LEU A 203 -14.45 27.82 -28.30
C LEU A 203 -14.95 29.27 -28.03
N PHE A 204 -14.40 30.28 -28.72
CA PHE A 204 -14.83 31.66 -28.57
C PHE A 204 -16.30 31.85 -28.98
N ILE A 205 -16.69 31.35 -30.16
CA ILE A 205 -18.07 31.45 -30.67
C ILE A 205 -19.05 30.82 -29.67
N HIS A 206 -18.70 29.72 -29.05
CA HIS A 206 -19.57 29.04 -28.08
C HIS A 206 -19.57 29.71 -26.69
N THR A 207 -18.39 30.08 -26.15
CA THR A 207 -18.25 30.58 -24.77
C THR A 207 -18.33 32.08 -24.63
N LYS A 208 -18.12 32.83 -25.71
CA LYS A 208 -18.03 34.32 -25.77
C LYS A 208 -16.91 34.91 -24.89
N SER A 209 -15.91 34.07 -24.52
CA SER A 209 -14.81 34.47 -23.64
C SER A 209 -13.65 35.08 -24.42
N HIS A 210 -13.22 36.30 -24.06
CA HIS A 210 -12.19 37.06 -24.78
C HIS A 210 -10.74 36.56 -24.49
N GLY A 211 -10.53 35.70 -23.50
CA GLY A 211 -9.23 35.11 -23.17
C GLY A 211 -9.36 33.79 -22.46
N PHE A 212 -8.69 32.77 -22.99
CA PHE A 212 -8.70 31.43 -22.41
C PHE A 212 -7.55 30.57 -22.90
N VAL A 213 -7.30 29.49 -22.17
CA VAL A 213 -6.31 28.46 -22.55
C VAL A 213 -6.95 27.43 -23.49
N VAL A 214 -6.25 27.14 -24.59
CA VAL A 214 -6.62 26.09 -25.55
C VAL A 214 -5.59 25.03 -25.55
N ASP A 215 -6.02 23.79 -25.37
CA ASP A 215 -5.19 22.59 -25.57
C ASP A 215 -5.29 22.15 -27.03
N TYR A 216 -4.17 22.04 -27.71
CA TYR A 216 -4.10 21.54 -29.07
C TYR A 216 -2.82 20.74 -29.26
N ASP A 217 -2.93 19.54 -29.78
CA ASP A 217 -1.81 18.59 -29.96
C ASP A 217 -0.89 18.45 -28.75
N ASN A 218 -1.51 18.24 -27.58
CA ASN A 218 -0.84 18.16 -26.27
C ASN A 218 0.05 19.37 -25.94
N GLN A 219 -0.23 20.53 -26.51
CA GLN A 219 0.38 21.82 -26.18
C GLN A 219 -0.67 22.75 -25.62
N LEU A 220 -0.25 23.75 -24.85
CA LEU A 220 -1.16 24.79 -24.36
C LEU A 220 -0.89 26.12 -25.06
N HIS A 221 -1.97 26.73 -25.46
CA HIS A 221 -1.97 28.05 -26.12
C HIS A 221 -2.90 28.96 -25.35
N TRP A 222 -2.54 30.24 -25.28
CA TRP A 222 -3.42 31.31 -24.86
C TRP A 222 -4.09 31.90 -26.07
N TRP A 223 -5.42 31.91 -26.06
CA TRP A 223 -6.23 32.66 -27.04
C TRP A 223 -6.59 34.01 -26.45
N SER A 224 -6.57 35.05 -27.30
CA SER A 224 -7.10 36.36 -26.97
C SER A 224 -7.64 37.01 -28.22
N VAL A 225 -8.68 37.80 -28.09
CA VAL A 225 -9.24 38.65 -29.16
C VAL A 225 -9.20 40.09 -28.71
N GLU A 226 -8.80 40.99 -29.61
CA GLU A 226 -8.73 42.39 -29.33
C GLU A 226 -10.14 42.99 -29.51
N GLN A 227 -10.67 43.69 -28.52
CA GLN A 227 -12.05 44.15 -28.47
C GLN A 227 -12.38 45.05 -29.67
N LYS A 228 -11.48 45.98 -30.05
CA LYS A 228 -11.68 46.85 -31.23
C LYS A 228 -11.80 46.10 -32.55
N ALA A 229 -11.01 45.03 -32.70
CA ALA A 229 -11.07 44.21 -33.90
C ALA A 229 -12.36 43.39 -33.96
N LEU A 230 -12.85 42.95 -32.80
CA LEU A 230 -14.13 42.25 -32.70
C LEU A 230 -15.33 43.21 -33.00
N GLU A 231 -15.30 44.40 -32.45
CA GLU A 231 -16.31 45.45 -32.72
C GLU A 231 -16.39 45.76 -34.22
N ALA A 232 -15.24 45.87 -34.90
CA ALA A 232 -15.20 46.07 -36.34
C ALA A 232 -15.82 44.88 -37.13
N LEU A 233 -15.65 43.65 -36.69
CA LEU A 233 -16.32 42.48 -37.30
C LEU A 233 -17.83 42.48 -37.09
N ILE A 234 -18.29 42.95 -35.95
CA ILE A 234 -19.73 43.08 -35.67
C ILE A 234 -20.34 44.18 -36.53
N GLU A 235 -19.66 45.34 -36.66
CA GLU A 235 -20.10 46.45 -37.46
C GLU A 235 -20.12 46.14 -38.98
N SER A 236 -19.16 45.31 -39.45
CA SER A 236 -19.14 44.85 -40.86
C SER A 236 -20.17 43.77 -41.16
N GLY A 237 -20.79 43.17 -40.14
CA GLY A 237 -21.73 42.06 -40.29
C GLY A 237 -21.08 40.69 -40.53
N ASP A 238 -19.74 40.61 -40.46
CA ASP A 238 -18.98 39.37 -40.64
C ASP A 238 -19.05 38.45 -39.41
N PHE A 239 -19.43 38.99 -38.27
CA PHE A 239 -19.64 38.25 -37.02
C PHE A 239 -20.95 38.67 -36.34
N ASP A 240 -21.79 37.66 -36.07
CA ASP A 240 -23.00 37.80 -35.24
C ASP A 240 -22.98 36.74 -34.16
N TYR A 241 -23.19 37.14 -32.90
CA TYR A 241 -23.30 36.25 -31.77
C TYR A 241 -24.43 35.20 -31.87
N GLY A 242 -25.41 35.43 -32.73
CA GLY A 242 -26.52 34.50 -32.99
C GLY A 242 -26.22 33.44 -34.05
N ARG A 243 -25.19 33.63 -34.88
CA ARG A 243 -24.82 32.71 -35.96
C ARG A 243 -23.61 31.86 -35.54
N THR A 244 -23.85 30.65 -35.10
CA THR A 244 -22.81 29.85 -34.47
C THR A 244 -22.12 28.81 -35.36
N ASN A 245 -22.64 28.55 -36.57
CA ASN A 245 -22.19 27.41 -37.40
C ASN A 245 -21.84 27.75 -38.84
N ASP A 246 -21.54 29.03 -39.13
CA ASP A 246 -21.15 29.48 -40.47
C ASP A 246 -19.63 29.53 -40.62
N GLU A 247 -19.09 28.92 -41.67
CA GLU A 247 -17.66 28.91 -42.00
C GLU A 247 -17.10 30.34 -42.18
N THR A 248 -17.93 31.27 -42.65
CA THR A 248 -17.58 32.67 -42.77
C THR A 248 -17.31 33.30 -41.40
N THR A 249 -18.20 33.10 -40.45
CA THR A 249 -18.06 33.53 -39.05
C THR A 249 -16.82 32.96 -38.40
N LEU A 250 -16.57 31.65 -38.59
CA LEU A 250 -15.40 30.98 -38.06
C LEU A 250 -14.08 31.57 -38.59
N ASN A 251 -14.03 31.80 -39.91
CA ASN A 251 -12.87 32.43 -40.58
C ASN A 251 -12.65 33.87 -40.13
N ALA A 252 -13.69 34.66 -39.99
CA ALA A 252 -13.62 36.06 -39.52
C ALA A 252 -13.04 36.11 -38.09
N VAL A 253 -13.53 35.25 -37.17
CA VAL A 253 -13.01 35.14 -35.80
C VAL A 253 -11.56 34.64 -35.76
N MET A 254 -11.19 33.73 -36.65
CA MET A 254 -9.79 33.25 -36.76
C MET A 254 -8.84 34.37 -37.20
N MET A 255 -9.29 35.32 -38.04
CA MET A 255 -8.44 36.41 -38.50
C MET A 255 -8.13 37.45 -37.41
N VAL A 256 -9.05 37.73 -36.50
CA VAL A 256 -8.86 38.69 -35.40
C VAL A 256 -8.35 38.10 -34.13
N GLY A 257 -8.42 36.77 -33.99
CA GLY A 257 -7.95 36.06 -32.84
C GLY A 257 -6.42 35.85 -32.84
N LYS A 258 -5.81 36.00 -31.67
CA LYS A 258 -4.36 35.77 -31.47
C LYS A 258 -4.15 34.52 -30.62
N THR A 259 -3.28 33.61 -31.07
CA THR A 259 -2.85 32.43 -30.32
C THR A 259 -1.39 32.56 -29.98
N GLN A 260 -1.06 32.35 -28.70
CA GLN A 260 0.31 32.32 -28.20
C GLN A 260 0.56 30.97 -27.48
N ARG A 261 1.57 30.23 -27.89
CA ARG A 261 1.94 29.01 -27.17
C ARG A 261 2.51 29.35 -25.80
N ILE A 262 1.91 28.80 -24.71
CA ILE A 262 2.31 29.02 -23.33
C ILE A 262 2.92 27.77 -22.68
N ALA A 263 2.70 26.59 -23.29
CA ALA A 263 3.43 25.37 -22.90
C ALA A 263 3.56 24.42 -24.10
N ASN A 264 4.68 23.71 -24.16
CA ASN A 264 4.91 22.69 -25.18
C ASN A 264 4.50 21.28 -24.73
N ALA A 265 3.91 21.14 -23.55
CA ALA A 265 3.35 19.93 -23.01
C ALA A 265 2.09 20.26 -22.22
N ARG A 266 1.10 19.37 -22.23
CA ARG A 266 -0.20 19.57 -21.59
C ARG A 266 -0.29 18.83 -20.27
N PRO A 267 -0.41 19.53 -19.13
CA PRO A 267 -0.79 18.91 -17.86
C PRO A 267 -2.30 18.58 -17.89
N GLU A 268 -2.64 17.38 -17.56
CA GLU A 268 -3.99 16.92 -17.27
C GLU A 268 -4.10 16.66 -15.76
N PHE A 269 -4.82 17.53 -15.05
CA PHE A 269 -5.02 17.38 -13.60
C PHE A 269 -6.08 16.31 -13.34
N LEU A 270 -5.69 15.22 -12.69
CA LEU A 270 -6.54 14.05 -12.50
C LEU A 270 -7.31 14.13 -11.18
N TYR A 271 -6.63 14.48 -10.09
CA TYR A 271 -7.23 14.59 -8.77
C TYR A 271 -6.39 15.45 -7.82
N PHE A 272 -7.03 15.84 -6.72
CA PHE A 272 -6.41 16.55 -5.61
C PHE A 272 -6.04 15.55 -4.50
N GLN A 273 -4.78 15.53 -4.10
CA GLN A 273 -4.26 14.72 -2.99
C GLN A 273 -4.28 15.53 -1.70
N ARG A 274 -4.77 14.93 -0.62
CA ARG A 274 -4.75 15.52 0.71
C ARG A 274 -4.25 14.52 1.74
N ALA A 275 -3.26 14.94 2.53
CA ALA A 275 -2.84 14.25 3.74
C ALA A 275 -3.49 14.94 4.93
N GLU A 276 -4.52 14.32 5.50
CA GLU A 276 -5.32 14.94 6.58
C GLU A 276 -4.49 15.20 7.84
N VAL A 277 -3.56 14.27 8.15
CA VAL A 277 -2.74 14.33 9.37
C VAL A 277 -1.66 15.42 9.32
N THR A 278 -1.06 15.66 8.15
CA THR A 278 0.02 16.65 7.98
C THR A 278 -0.46 17.97 7.39
N ASP A 279 -1.75 18.06 7.03
CA ASP A 279 -2.37 19.18 6.31
C ASP A 279 -1.58 19.58 5.05
N GLU A 280 -0.95 18.58 4.42
CA GLU A 280 -0.25 18.76 3.15
C GLU A 280 -1.16 18.36 1.99
N SER A 281 -1.03 19.06 0.87
CA SER A 281 -1.86 18.79 -0.30
C SER A 281 -1.09 18.96 -1.61
N TRP A 282 -1.53 18.23 -2.65
CA TRP A 282 -0.91 18.26 -3.98
C TRP A 282 -1.97 18.04 -5.06
N PHE A 283 -1.71 18.59 -6.23
CA PHE A 283 -2.45 18.27 -7.45
C PHE A 283 -1.69 17.17 -8.20
N TYR A 284 -2.33 16.06 -8.47
CA TYR A 284 -1.75 14.98 -9.27
C TYR A 284 -2.12 15.18 -10.72
N ALA A 285 -1.12 15.22 -11.57
CA ALA A 285 -1.30 15.49 -12.99
C ALA A 285 -0.52 14.50 -13.86
N ARG A 286 -1.02 14.27 -15.05
CA ARG A 286 -0.37 13.55 -16.14
C ARG A 286 0.08 14.54 -17.19
N ILE A 287 1.37 14.55 -17.51
CA ILE A 287 1.94 15.44 -18.52
C ILE A 287 1.96 14.71 -19.85
N HIS A 288 1.21 15.24 -20.82
CA HIS A 288 1.15 14.75 -22.19
C HIS A 288 2.08 15.55 -23.08
N PHE A 289 2.76 14.84 -23.99
CA PHE A 289 3.69 15.44 -24.95
C PHE A 289 3.10 15.41 -26.36
N PRO A 290 3.48 16.35 -27.27
CA PRO A 290 3.00 16.36 -28.66
C PRO A 290 3.57 15.21 -29.52
N ASP A 291 4.67 14.62 -29.08
CA ASP A 291 5.31 13.48 -29.72
C ASP A 291 4.82 12.12 -29.15
N SER A 292 5.34 11.01 -29.65
CA SER A 292 4.95 9.66 -29.25
C SER A 292 5.48 9.22 -27.88
N ARG A 293 6.11 10.12 -27.12
CA ARG A 293 6.59 9.81 -25.77
C ARG A 293 5.45 9.43 -24.84
N PRO A 294 5.66 8.46 -23.93
CA PRO A 294 4.67 8.14 -22.92
C PRO A 294 4.43 9.35 -22.02
N ALA A 295 3.20 9.51 -21.58
CA ALA A 295 2.84 10.53 -20.60
C ALA A 295 3.53 10.28 -19.26
N MET A 296 3.89 11.35 -18.54
CA MET A 296 4.57 11.27 -17.23
C MET A 296 3.64 11.77 -16.12
N ASN A 297 3.54 11.00 -15.05
CA ASN A 297 2.80 11.41 -13.86
C ASN A 297 3.67 12.28 -12.95
N MET A 298 3.10 13.36 -12.42
CA MET A 298 3.76 14.23 -11.45
C MET A 298 2.78 14.92 -10.51
N THR A 299 3.30 15.43 -9.41
CA THR A 299 2.54 16.21 -8.43
C THR A 299 2.97 17.67 -8.44
N PHE A 300 2.04 18.56 -8.20
CA PHE A 300 2.28 19.99 -7.99
C PHE A 300 1.78 20.39 -6.60
N THR A 301 2.59 21.10 -5.85
CA THR A 301 2.11 21.74 -4.61
C THR A 301 1.23 22.96 -4.94
N PRO A 302 0.35 23.43 -4.02
CA PRO A 302 -0.42 24.64 -4.23
C PRO A 302 0.46 25.85 -4.60
N GLY A 303 1.60 26.03 -3.95
CA GLY A 303 2.54 27.11 -4.27
C GLY A 303 3.14 27.01 -5.69
N GLN A 304 3.34 25.79 -6.19
CA GLN A 304 3.80 25.58 -7.57
C GLN A 304 2.72 25.90 -8.62
N ILE A 305 1.45 25.73 -8.30
CA ILE A 305 0.33 26.04 -9.21
C ILE A 305 0.06 27.55 -9.26
N THR A 306 0.27 28.28 -8.19
CA THR A 306 -0.04 29.71 -8.11
C THR A 306 1.10 30.62 -8.61
N ALA A 307 2.33 30.12 -8.68
CA ALA A 307 3.50 30.90 -9.08
C ALA A 307 4.07 30.40 -10.43
N SER A 308 4.02 31.22 -11.49
CA SER A 308 4.46 30.83 -12.84
C SER A 308 5.92 30.35 -12.88
N ALA A 309 6.83 30.96 -12.11
CA ALA A 309 8.23 30.55 -12.02
C ALA A 309 8.37 29.16 -11.38
N GLU A 310 7.62 28.88 -10.31
CA GLU A 310 7.67 27.59 -9.62
C GLU A 310 6.98 26.50 -10.45
N PHE A 311 5.88 26.83 -11.15
CA PHE A 311 5.25 25.92 -12.10
C PHE A 311 6.22 25.54 -13.22
N LYS A 312 6.92 26.53 -13.80
CA LYS A 312 7.95 26.31 -14.82
C LYS A 312 9.06 25.37 -14.34
N LYS A 313 9.60 25.62 -13.15
CA LYS A 313 10.63 24.74 -12.53
C LYS A 313 10.11 23.32 -12.36
N ARG A 314 8.89 23.20 -11.87
CA ARG A 314 8.28 21.89 -11.63
C ARG A 314 8.01 21.15 -12.92
N GLN A 315 7.43 21.81 -13.92
CA GLN A 315 7.14 21.20 -15.22
C GLN A 315 8.43 20.78 -15.95
N ALA A 316 9.49 21.60 -15.87
CA ALA A 316 10.79 21.30 -16.46
C ALA A 316 11.46 20.02 -15.88
N SER A 317 11.03 19.53 -14.71
CA SER A 317 11.49 18.25 -14.20
C SER A 317 10.97 17.04 -15.00
N ALA A 318 9.93 17.22 -15.82
CA ALA A 318 9.57 16.29 -16.89
C ALA A 318 10.41 16.64 -18.11
N GLN A 319 11.33 15.75 -18.50
CA GLN A 319 12.27 16.01 -19.60
C GLN A 319 11.58 16.48 -20.88
N GLY A 320 11.91 17.70 -21.32
CA GLY A 320 11.36 18.29 -22.52
C GLY A 320 10.03 19.03 -22.34
N ALA A 321 9.44 19.08 -21.16
CA ALA A 321 8.28 19.91 -20.87
C ALA A 321 8.75 21.34 -20.49
N TRP A 322 8.08 22.36 -21.06
CA TRP A 322 8.45 23.74 -20.83
C TRP A 322 7.22 24.63 -20.74
N TRP A 323 7.18 25.45 -19.68
CA TRP A 323 6.18 26.49 -19.48
C TRP A 323 6.75 27.87 -19.80
N SER A 324 6.05 28.63 -20.61
CA SER A 324 6.36 30.02 -20.95
C SER A 324 5.21 31.00 -20.65
N GLY A 325 4.17 30.51 -19.98
CA GLY A 325 3.01 31.30 -19.59
C GLY A 325 3.26 32.25 -18.44
N GLU A 326 2.35 33.19 -18.25
CA GLU A 326 2.32 34.20 -17.19
C GLU A 326 1.39 33.75 -16.03
N ALA A 327 1.36 34.51 -14.93
CA ALA A 327 0.47 34.22 -13.78
C ALA A 327 -1.01 34.18 -14.17
N LYS A 328 -1.48 35.11 -15.02
CA LYS A 328 -2.89 35.14 -15.51
C LYS A 328 -3.32 33.82 -16.17
N HIS A 329 -2.40 33.13 -16.83
CA HIS A 329 -2.68 31.84 -17.48
C HIS A 329 -2.86 30.74 -16.47
N LEU A 330 -2.06 30.75 -15.37
CA LEU A 330 -2.23 29.82 -14.24
C LEU A 330 -3.52 30.12 -13.46
N ASP A 331 -3.87 31.40 -13.27
CA ASP A 331 -5.13 31.80 -12.61
C ASP A 331 -6.33 31.29 -13.42
N TRP A 332 -6.26 31.38 -14.75
CA TRP A 332 -7.29 30.81 -15.61
C TRP A 332 -7.38 29.27 -15.46
N ILE A 333 -6.25 28.57 -15.46
CA ILE A 333 -6.18 27.13 -15.25
C ILE A 333 -6.72 26.77 -13.85
N GLY A 334 -6.27 27.47 -12.81
CA GLY A 334 -6.66 27.26 -11.42
C GLY A 334 -8.17 27.39 -11.21
N THR A 335 -8.77 28.42 -11.81
CA THR A 335 -10.20 28.70 -11.65
C THR A 335 -11.11 27.79 -12.47
N ARG A 336 -10.61 27.03 -13.45
CA ARG A 336 -11.42 26.20 -14.34
C ARG A 336 -11.07 24.73 -14.33
N TRP A 337 -9.79 24.38 -14.35
CA TRP A 337 -9.37 22.99 -14.45
C TRP A 337 -9.18 22.31 -13.09
N LEU A 338 -8.94 23.10 -12.04
CA LEU A 338 -8.72 22.56 -10.70
C LEU A 338 -9.99 22.48 -9.86
N GLN A 339 -11.07 23.13 -10.31
CA GLN A 339 -12.35 23.03 -9.61
C GLN A 339 -13.03 21.69 -9.84
N GLY A 340 -13.62 21.14 -8.77
CA GLY A 340 -14.35 19.88 -8.85
C GLY A 340 -13.49 18.64 -9.07
N LEU A 341 -12.17 18.74 -8.92
CA LEU A 341 -11.31 17.57 -8.92
C LEU A 341 -11.67 16.64 -7.76
N LYS A 342 -11.65 15.34 -8.02
CA LYS A 342 -11.86 14.32 -7.00
C LYS A 342 -10.79 14.44 -5.92
N THR A 343 -11.18 14.42 -4.66
CA THR A 343 -10.22 14.38 -3.55
C THR A 343 -9.82 12.93 -3.28
N VAL A 344 -8.51 12.67 -3.26
CA VAL A 344 -7.91 11.40 -2.91
C VAL A 344 -7.11 11.58 -1.62
N GLU A 345 -7.50 10.86 -0.58
CA GLU A 345 -6.78 10.87 0.68
C GLU A 345 -5.45 10.13 0.54
N THR A 346 -4.39 10.66 1.14
CA THR A 346 -3.06 10.05 1.05
C THR A 346 -2.56 9.59 2.39
N ILE A 347 -1.91 8.42 2.40
CA ILE A 347 -1.18 7.86 3.53
C ILE A 347 0.29 7.68 3.17
N GLU A 348 1.19 7.82 4.15
CA GLU A 348 2.65 7.74 3.94
C GLU A 348 3.22 6.32 4.11
N TYR A 349 2.38 5.32 4.33
CA TYR A 349 2.75 3.95 4.64
C TYR A 349 1.93 2.95 3.81
N ILE A 350 2.31 1.68 3.88
CA ILE A 350 1.55 0.54 3.36
C ILE A 350 1.08 -0.35 4.51
N GLY A 351 0.01 -1.10 4.27
CA GLY A 351 -0.64 -1.96 5.26
C GLY A 351 -1.96 -1.39 5.76
N TYR A 352 -2.32 -1.66 7.00
CA TYR A 352 -3.60 -1.26 7.56
C TYR A 352 -3.67 0.22 7.92
N SER A 353 -4.70 0.88 7.42
CA SER A 353 -5.07 2.24 7.84
C SER A 353 -6.23 2.21 8.82
N ARG A 354 -5.95 2.60 10.06
CA ARG A 354 -6.93 2.66 11.14
C ARG A 354 -7.99 3.74 10.89
N GLU A 355 -7.59 4.84 10.26
CA GLU A 355 -8.44 5.99 9.94
C GLU A 355 -9.46 5.62 8.84
N HIS A 356 -9.09 4.69 7.97
CA HIS A 356 -9.89 4.30 6.80
C HIS A 356 -10.50 2.90 6.91
N ASP A 357 -10.14 2.14 7.95
CA ASP A 357 -10.58 0.76 8.19
C ASP A 357 -10.37 -0.14 6.95
N CYS A 358 -9.15 -0.10 6.42
CA CYS A 358 -8.75 -0.87 5.24
C CYS A 358 -7.25 -1.14 5.20
N TYR A 359 -6.87 -2.17 4.44
CA TYR A 359 -5.47 -2.43 4.09
C TYR A 359 -5.16 -1.82 2.73
N ILE A 360 -4.05 -1.11 2.62
CA ILE A 360 -3.56 -0.51 1.38
C ILE A 360 -2.19 -1.10 1.07
N PHE A 361 -2.11 -1.87 0.00
CA PHE A 361 -0.87 -2.43 -0.54
C PHE A 361 -0.54 -1.78 -1.88
N PRO A 362 0.63 -2.01 -2.48
CA PRO A 362 1.04 -1.30 -3.70
C PRO A 362 0.08 -1.39 -4.89
N ARG A 363 -0.60 -2.53 -5.06
CA ARG A 363 -1.50 -2.77 -6.20
C ARG A 363 -2.91 -3.20 -5.83
N ILE A 364 -3.15 -3.51 -4.56
CA ILE A 364 -4.42 -4.01 -4.08
C ILE A 364 -4.77 -3.41 -2.72
N ALA A 365 -6.03 -3.10 -2.50
CA ALA A 365 -6.58 -2.73 -1.19
C ALA A 365 -7.59 -3.79 -0.73
N VAL A 366 -7.72 -3.94 0.59
CA VAL A 366 -8.71 -4.83 1.20
C VAL A 366 -9.55 -4.04 2.19
N GLN A 367 -10.88 -4.07 2.00
CA GLN A 367 -11.82 -3.42 2.93
C GLN A 367 -13.06 -4.28 3.13
N GLY A 368 -13.40 -4.59 4.37
CA GLY A 368 -14.61 -5.34 4.71
C GLY A 368 -14.69 -6.73 4.04
N GLY A 369 -13.55 -7.39 3.85
CA GLY A 369 -13.46 -8.71 3.21
C GLY A 369 -13.49 -8.69 1.68
N LYS A 370 -13.43 -7.52 1.04
CA LYS A 370 -13.38 -7.35 -0.41
C LYS A 370 -12.07 -6.75 -0.86
N THR A 371 -11.63 -7.15 -2.03
CA THR A 371 -10.43 -6.64 -2.69
C THR A 371 -10.78 -5.57 -3.71
N TYR A 372 -9.89 -4.58 -3.86
CA TYR A 372 -10.01 -3.48 -4.80
C TYR A 372 -8.65 -3.29 -5.49
N ASP A 373 -8.66 -3.35 -6.82
CA ASP A 373 -7.45 -3.09 -7.60
C ASP A 373 -7.17 -1.59 -7.70
N ILE A 374 -5.90 -1.25 -7.86
CA ILE A 374 -5.50 0.12 -8.17
C ILE A 374 -6.02 0.50 -9.55
N ASN A 375 -6.58 1.70 -9.69
CA ASN A 375 -7.11 2.16 -10.96
C ASN A 375 -6.00 2.75 -11.87
N GLU A 376 -6.35 3.12 -13.11
CA GLU A 376 -5.42 3.70 -14.10
C GLU A 376 -4.84 5.07 -13.67
N GLU A 377 -5.46 5.73 -12.70
CA GLU A 377 -5.04 7.01 -12.14
C GLU A 377 -4.19 6.85 -10.88
N ASP A 378 -3.82 5.60 -10.52
CA ASP A 378 -2.88 5.28 -9.43
C ASP A 378 -3.44 5.59 -8.02
N PHE A 379 -4.71 5.25 -7.78
CA PHE A 379 -5.33 5.24 -6.46
C PHE A 379 -6.41 4.15 -6.34
N PHE A 380 -6.84 3.85 -5.11
CA PHE A 380 -7.92 2.91 -4.82
C PHE A 380 -9.25 3.65 -4.65
N ASP A 381 -10.26 3.22 -5.40
CA ASP A 381 -11.61 3.77 -5.31
C ASP A 381 -12.47 2.88 -4.40
N LEU A 382 -12.44 3.16 -3.11
CA LEU A 382 -13.22 2.44 -2.11
C LEU A 382 -14.65 3.00 -2.01
N PRO A 383 -15.63 2.25 -1.47
CA PRO A 383 -17.04 2.64 -1.51
C PRO A 383 -17.38 4.03 -0.94
N LYS A 384 -16.59 4.52 -0.01
CA LYS A 384 -16.82 5.82 0.64
C LYS A 384 -15.74 6.86 0.39
N LYS A 385 -14.56 6.42 -0.04
CA LYS A 385 -13.36 7.28 -0.13
C LYS A 385 -12.43 6.77 -1.22
N SER A 386 -11.63 7.66 -1.76
CA SER A 386 -10.52 7.31 -2.62
C SER A 386 -9.21 7.50 -1.87
N ILE A 387 -8.33 6.50 -1.90
CA ILE A 387 -7.12 6.47 -1.09
C ILE A 387 -5.91 6.10 -1.94
N LYS A 388 -4.78 6.73 -1.63
CA LYS A 388 -3.49 6.44 -2.23
C LYS A 388 -2.40 6.35 -1.18
N SER A 389 -1.53 5.35 -1.29
CA SER A 389 -0.28 5.36 -0.53
C SER A 389 0.79 6.16 -1.28
N LEU A 390 1.49 7.04 -0.55
CA LEU A 390 2.67 7.76 -1.05
C LEU A 390 3.95 6.95 -0.86
N SER A 391 3.89 5.83 -0.13
CA SER A 391 5.01 4.91 0.03
C SER A 391 5.46 4.37 -1.33
N ARG A 392 6.77 4.44 -1.59
CA ARG A 392 7.39 3.94 -2.82
C ARG A 392 7.87 2.50 -2.69
N GLU A 393 7.29 1.71 -1.80
CA GLU A 393 7.63 0.30 -1.63
C GLU A 393 7.24 -0.51 -2.87
N ARG A 394 8.05 -0.38 -3.91
CA ARG A 394 7.84 -1.02 -5.22
C ARG A 394 8.20 -2.51 -5.22
N GLN A 395 8.90 -2.97 -4.20
CA GLN A 395 9.41 -4.34 -4.12
C GLN A 395 8.38 -5.31 -3.51
N MET A 396 7.29 -4.80 -2.93
CA MET A 396 6.24 -5.65 -2.41
C MET A 396 5.32 -6.12 -3.53
N HIS A 397 5.22 -7.43 -3.71
CA HIS A 397 4.29 -8.06 -4.63
C HIS A 397 3.33 -8.98 -3.87
N ILE A 398 2.03 -8.77 -4.04
CA ILE A 398 1.00 -9.65 -3.49
C ILE A 398 0.29 -10.33 -4.65
N GLU A 399 0.34 -11.66 -4.67
CA GLU A 399 -0.44 -12.45 -5.63
C GLU A 399 -1.93 -12.31 -5.31
N THR A 400 -2.73 -12.10 -6.35
CA THR A 400 -4.18 -11.87 -6.20
C THR A 400 -5.01 -13.09 -6.54
N THR A 401 -4.40 -14.09 -7.17
CA THR A 401 -5.06 -15.34 -7.55
C THR A 401 -4.45 -16.54 -6.83
N PRO A 402 -5.26 -17.53 -6.42
CA PRO A 402 -4.75 -18.71 -5.70
C PRO A 402 -4.08 -19.73 -6.62
N ARG A 403 -3.92 -19.47 -7.93
CA ARG A 403 -3.50 -20.46 -8.94
C ARG A 403 -2.16 -21.12 -8.65
N HIS A 404 -1.19 -20.35 -8.16
CA HIS A 404 0.16 -20.81 -7.87
C HIS A 404 0.45 -20.91 -6.38
N TYR A 405 -0.52 -20.60 -5.53
CA TYR A 405 -0.31 -20.59 -4.09
C TYR A 405 -0.03 -21.98 -3.53
N ARG A 406 1.10 -22.11 -2.88
CA ARG A 406 1.55 -23.33 -2.21
C ARG A 406 0.88 -23.42 -0.83
N GLN A 407 -0.23 -24.18 -0.74
CA GLN A 407 -1.01 -24.32 0.49
C GLN A 407 -0.28 -25.15 1.57
N ASP A 408 0.68 -25.98 1.17
CA ASP A 408 1.43 -26.89 2.04
C ASP A 408 2.68 -26.25 2.70
N TRP A 409 2.95 -24.97 2.47
CA TRP A 409 4.09 -24.29 3.08
C TRP A 409 4.14 -24.38 4.62
N PRO A 410 3.01 -24.44 5.39
CA PRO A 410 3.09 -24.60 6.84
C PRO A 410 3.71 -25.95 7.25
N GLN A 411 3.54 -26.98 6.43
CA GLN A 411 4.16 -28.28 6.65
C GLN A 411 5.68 -28.23 6.45
N LEU A 412 6.16 -27.41 5.50
CA LEU A 412 7.60 -27.18 5.32
C LEU A 412 8.20 -26.49 6.54
N VAL A 413 7.53 -25.43 7.05
CA VAL A 413 7.96 -24.73 8.27
C VAL A 413 7.97 -25.69 9.46
N TRP A 414 6.94 -26.54 9.62
CA TRP A 414 6.88 -27.53 10.68
C TRP A 414 8.02 -28.53 10.62
N ARG A 415 8.31 -29.09 9.45
CA ARG A 415 9.40 -30.05 9.25
C ARG A 415 10.78 -29.42 9.45
N ALA A 416 10.95 -28.17 9.02
CA ALA A 416 12.23 -27.47 9.11
C ALA A 416 12.54 -26.95 10.53
N PHE A 417 11.54 -26.41 11.24
CA PHE A 417 11.74 -25.62 12.46
C PHE A 417 10.81 -25.99 13.62
N GLY A 418 9.94 -26.98 13.44
CA GLY A 418 9.02 -27.45 14.51
C GLY A 418 8.09 -26.35 15.04
N THR A 419 7.86 -26.39 16.35
CA THR A 419 6.98 -25.43 17.05
C THR A 419 7.49 -24.00 17.02
N ASP A 420 8.80 -23.76 17.12
CA ASP A 420 9.37 -22.43 17.13
C ASP A 420 9.18 -21.73 15.78
N GLY A 421 9.41 -22.47 14.66
CA GLY A 421 9.10 -21.98 13.33
C GLY A 421 7.62 -21.64 13.15
N MET A 422 6.75 -22.46 13.72
CA MET A 422 5.31 -22.27 13.64
C MET A 422 4.86 -21.05 14.46
N ILE A 423 5.40 -20.84 15.66
CA ILE A 423 5.14 -19.64 16.48
C ILE A 423 5.61 -18.38 15.74
N ALA A 424 6.77 -18.42 15.06
CA ALA A 424 7.22 -17.31 14.24
C ALA A 424 6.23 -17.01 13.09
N ALA A 425 5.74 -18.04 12.39
CA ALA A 425 4.72 -17.88 11.35
C ALA A 425 3.39 -17.31 11.90
N VAL A 426 2.95 -17.78 13.07
CA VAL A 426 1.80 -17.23 13.81
C VAL A 426 2.02 -15.75 14.15
N TYR A 427 3.22 -15.37 14.55
CA TYR A 427 3.53 -13.97 14.84
C TYR A 427 3.48 -13.08 13.59
N TRP A 428 3.97 -13.55 12.43
CA TRP A 428 3.83 -12.86 11.15
C TRP A 428 2.37 -12.67 10.76
N PHE A 429 1.55 -13.69 10.93
CA PHE A 429 0.10 -13.60 10.74
C PHE A 429 -0.53 -12.60 11.73
N ALA A 430 -0.22 -12.69 13.01
CA ALA A 430 -0.73 -11.80 14.04
C ALA A 430 -0.33 -10.33 13.80
N SER A 431 0.85 -10.12 13.21
CA SER A 431 1.36 -8.77 12.86
C SER A 431 0.44 -8.03 11.89
N LEU A 432 -0.28 -8.75 11.02
CA LEU A 432 -1.26 -8.16 10.10
C LEU A 432 -2.46 -7.52 10.82
N PHE A 433 -2.60 -7.76 12.13
CA PHE A 433 -3.70 -7.26 12.96
C PHE A 433 -3.22 -6.45 14.17
N ALA A 434 -1.96 -6.02 14.19
CA ALA A 434 -1.34 -5.39 15.36
C ALA A 434 -2.08 -4.12 15.83
N GLU A 435 -2.54 -3.26 14.91
CA GLU A 435 -3.29 -2.03 15.24
C GLU A 435 -4.69 -2.34 15.81
N GLN A 436 -5.39 -3.32 15.24
CA GLN A 436 -6.69 -3.77 15.74
C GLN A 436 -6.56 -4.36 17.15
N VAL A 437 -5.53 -5.18 17.38
CA VAL A 437 -5.22 -5.75 18.70
C VAL A 437 -4.87 -4.64 19.70
N ARG A 438 -4.05 -3.65 19.33
CA ARG A 438 -3.75 -2.51 20.20
C ARG A 438 -4.99 -1.68 20.52
N LYS A 439 -5.92 -1.55 19.59
CA LYS A 439 -7.20 -0.87 19.83
C LYS A 439 -8.02 -1.56 20.93
N CYS A 440 -8.03 -2.91 20.94
CA CYS A 440 -8.81 -3.69 21.92
C CYS A 440 -8.03 -3.96 23.20
N GLN A 441 -6.70 -4.17 23.10
CA GLN A 441 -5.85 -4.69 24.17
C GLN A 441 -4.80 -3.69 24.67
N SER A 442 -4.68 -2.52 24.02
CA SER A 442 -3.70 -1.46 24.31
C SER A 442 -2.23 -1.88 24.16
N SER A 443 -1.94 -3.06 23.58
CA SER A 443 -0.58 -3.56 23.43
C SER A 443 -0.48 -4.67 22.39
N PHE A 444 0.74 -4.84 21.84
CA PHE A 444 1.11 -5.96 20.97
C PHE A 444 2.54 -6.41 21.34
N PRO A 445 2.81 -7.72 21.55
CA PRO A 445 4.11 -8.22 21.99
C PRO A 445 5.21 -8.02 20.96
N PHE A 446 6.45 -7.99 21.42
CA PHE A 446 7.62 -8.16 20.58
C PHE A 446 7.97 -9.65 20.46
N LEU A 447 8.57 -10.05 19.34
CA LEU A 447 9.11 -11.37 19.14
C LEU A 447 10.65 -11.29 19.19
N GLU A 448 11.28 -12.12 19.98
CA GLU A 448 12.74 -12.29 19.99
C GLU A 448 13.09 -13.69 19.49
N VAL A 449 13.92 -13.76 18.46
CA VAL A 449 14.41 -14.98 17.84
C VAL A 449 15.90 -15.08 18.12
N ILE A 450 16.28 -15.95 19.06
CA ILE A 450 17.66 -16.16 19.46
C ILE A 450 18.16 -17.55 19.05
N GLY A 451 19.46 -17.70 18.93
CA GLY A 451 20.07 -19.01 18.68
C GLY A 451 21.44 -18.90 18.05
N GLU A 452 22.14 -20.03 18.02
CA GLU A 452 23.49 -20.13 17.49
C GLU A 452 23.59 -19.72 16.02
N PRO A 453 24.75 -19.21 15.54
CA PRO A 453 25.01 -19.04 14.12
C PRO A 453 24.78 -20.36 13.37
N GLY A 454 24.05 -20.29 12.24
CA GLY A 454 23.71 -21.46 11.42
C GLY A 454 22.53 -22.29 11.95
N SER A 455 21.73 -21.81 12.91
CA SER A 455 20.48 -22.45 13.34
C SER A 455 19.28 -22.19 12.42
N GLY A 456 19.46 -21.48 11.30
CA GLY A 456 18.42 -21.25 10.28
C GLY A 456 17.52 -20.04 10.51
N LYS A 457 17.82 -19.16 11.50
CA LYS A 457 17.01 -17.95 11.81
C LYS A 457 16.78 -17.06 10.60
N THR A 458 17.87 -16.69 9.90
CA THR A 458 17.80 -15.82 8.71
C THR A 458 16.96 -16.45 7.61
N THR A 459 17.17 -17.72 7.32
CA THR A 459 16.41 -18.47 6.30
C THR A 459 14.91 -18.49 6.61
N LEU A 460 14.53 -18.69 7.86
CA LEU A 460 13.13 -18.61 8.29
C LEU A 460 12.58 -17.19 8.11
N ILE A 461 13.30 -16.16 8.54
CA ILE A 461 12.86 -14.76 8.44
C ILE A 461 12.67 -14.35 6.99
N GLU A 462 13.61 -14.68 6.09
CA GLU A 462 13.49 -14.42 4.66
C GLU A 462 12.29 -15.14 4.05
N PHE A 463 12.04 -16.39 4.44
CA PHE A 463 10.85 -17.13 4.01
C PHE A 463 9.55 -16.45 4.48
N LEU A 464 9.49 -16.02 5.73
CA LEU A 464 8.33 -15.34 6.29
C LEU A 464 8.08 -13.98 5.64
N TRP A 465 9.13 -13.28 5.20
CA TRP A 465 9.00 -12.07 4.41
C TRP A 465 8.36 -12.32 3.04
N ARG A 466 8.70 -13.43 2.37
CA ARG A 466 8.08 -13.81 1.10
C ARG A 466 6.59 -14.10 1.22
N LEU A 467 6.11 -14.59 2.37
CA LEU A 467 4.68 -14.66 2.66
C LEU A 467 4.00 -13.28 2.63
N LEU A 468 4.72 -12.23 3.02
CA LEU A 468 4.24 -10.84 2.94
C LEU A 468 4.54 -10.16 1.61
N GLY A 469 5.00 -10.90 0.61
CA GLY A 469 5.29 -10.36 -0.71
C GLY A 469 6.56 -9.53 -0.80
N GLN A 470 7.52 -9.74 0.09
CA GLN A 470 8.78 -9.00 0.14
C GLN A 470 9.98 -9.97 0.21
N ASP A 471 11.10 -9.54 -0.35
CA ASP A 471 12.38 -10.21 -0.23
C ASP A 471 13.30 -9.33 0.63
N ARG A 472 13.34 -9.66 1.92
CA ARG A 472 14.04 -8.88 2.95
C ARG A 472 14.69 -9.80 3.97
N GLU A 473 15.71 -9.28 4.61
CA GLU A 473 16.30 -9.88 5.81
C GLU A 473 15.87 -9.10 7.06
N GLY A 474 16.33 -7.89 7.22
CA GLY A 474 16.02 -7.00 8.34
C GLY A 474 16.91 -5.77 8.36
N ILE A 475 16.83 -4.98 9.42
CA ILE A 475 17.57 -3.73 9.61
C ILE A 475 18.51 -3.89 10.79
N ASP A 476 19.79 -3.57 10.62
CA ASP A 476 20.72 -3.41 11.74
C ASP A 476 20.50 -2.03 12.40
N PRO A 477 19.95 -1.97 13.63
CA PRO A 477 19.65 -0.70 14.28
C PRO A 477 20.89 0.12 14.62
N ASN A 478 22.09 -0.50 14.59
CA ASN A 478 23.36 0.16 14.86
C ASN A 478 23.93 0.88 13.60
N LYS A 479 23.52 0.49 12.39
CA LYS A 479 24.06 1.04 11.12
C LYS A 479 23.35 2.29 10.62
N GLY A 480 22.14 2.56 11.09
CA GLY A 480 21.31 3.68 10.63
C GLY A 480 21.42 4.93 11.52
N THR A 481 21.08 6.08 10.93
CA THR A 481 20.77 7.25 11.76
C THR A 481 19.42 7.04 12.47
N ARG A 482 19.26 7.60 13.66
CA ARG A 482 17.98 7.50 14.39
C ARG A 482 16.79 8.02 13.58
N ALA A 483 16.96 9.13 12.85
CA ALA A 483 15.91 9.66 11.99
C ALA A 483 15.59 8.74 10.77
N GLY A 484 16.59 8.04 10.25
CA GLY A 484 16.41 7.03 9.20
C GLY A 484 15.63 5.83 9.72
N LEU A 485 15.97 5.36 10.93
CA LEU A 485 15.27 4.26 11.58
C LEU A 485 13.79 4.60 11.85
N ASP A 486 13.51 5.79 12.42
CA ASP A 486 12.14 6.28 12.67
C ASP A 486 11.31 6.31 11.38
N ARG A 487 11.89 6.77 10.27
CA ARG A 487 11.23 6.80 8.97
C ARG A 487 10.96 5.39 8.43
N SER A 488 11.93 4.50 8.56
CA SER A 488 11.78 3.11 8.11
C SER A 488 10.66 2.38 8.87
N LEU A 489 10.61 2.56 10.20
CA LEU A 489 9.57 1.97 11.05
C LEU A 489 8.17 2.55 10.78
N ALA A 490 8.08 3.80 10.31
CA ALA A 490 6.81 4.45 9.97
C ALA A 490 6.26 4.05 8.59
N GLN A 491 7.04 3.39 7.72
CA GLN A 491 6.62 3.02 6.35
C GLN A 491 5.63 1.84 6.31
N HIS A 492 5.53 1.08 7.39
CA HIS A 492 4.72 -0.14 7.44
C HIS A 492 3.71 -0.09 8.58
N SER A 493 2.49 -0.48 8.29
CA SER A 493 1.41 -0.67 9.25
C SER A 493 0.95 -2.12 9.22
N ASN A 494 0.73 -2.73 10.38
CA ASN A 494 0.35 -4.13 10.49
C ASN A 494 1.30 -5.08 9.75
N MET A 495 2.60 -4.82 9.86
CA MET A 495 3.66 -5.68 9.35
C MET A 495 4.79 -5.75 10.36
N PRO A 496 5.59 -6.83 10.39
CA PRO A 496 6.75 -6.92 11.24
C PRO A 496 7.83 -5.91 10.80
N ASN A 497 8.56 -5.38 11.78
CA ASN A 497 9.82 -4.69 11.58
C ASN A 497 10.90 -5.55 12.22
N VAL A 498 11.82 -6.08 11.43
CA VAL A 498 12.83 -7.03 11.88
C VAL A 498 14.15 -6.31 12.13
N PHE A 499 14.64 -6.38 13.37
CA PHE A 499 15.97 -5.93 13.74
C PHE A 499 16.91 -7.11 13.79
N ILE A 500 18.01 -7.03 13.07
CA ILE A 500 19.05 -8.05 13.02
C ILE A 500 20.33 -7.43 13.56
N GLU A 501 20.96 -8.14 14.51
CA GLU A 501 22.31 -7.77 14.94
C GLU A 501 23.32 -8.37 13.97
N ALA A 502 24.16 -7.52 13.36
CA ALA A 502 25.31 -7.99 12.60
C ALA A 502 26.39 -8.50 13.57
N ASP A 503 26.92 -9.71 13.32
CA ASP A 503 28.10 -10.22 14.02
C ASP A 503 29.23 -9.20 13.95
N ARG A 504 29.48 -8.50 15.05
CA ARG A 504 30.64 -7.61 15.17
C ARG A 504 31.63 -8.29 16.11
N ALA A 505 32.81 -8.54 15.55
CA ALA A 505 34.02 -8.62 16.36
C ALA A 505 34.07 -7.38 17.26
N GLU A 506 34.46 -7.56 18.53
CA GLU A 506 34.50 -6.61 19.64
C GLU A 506 35.15 -5.23 19.33
N ASP A 507 34.52 -4.43 18.49
CA ASP A 507 34.87 -3.00 18.36
C ASP A 507 34.30 -2.26 19.59
N SER A 508 35.15 -2.09 20.59
CA SER A 508 34.86 -1.55 21.91
C SER A 508 34.34 -0.10 21.94
N HIS A 509 34.24 0.58 20.79
CA HIS A 509 33.88 1.99 20.70
C HIS A 509 32.58 2.28 19.91
N ALA A 510 31.94 1.25 19.31
CA ALA A 510 30.68 1.48 18.60
C ALA A 510 29.52 1.65 19.62
N ARG A 511 28.74 2.70 19.47
CA ARG A 511 27.55 2.95 20.29
C ARG A 511 26.52 1.84 20.03
N LYS A 512 26.27 1.01 21.05
CA LYS A 512 25.24 -0.03 20.99
C LYS A 512 23.84 0.61 21.03
N PHE A 513 22.90 0.02 20.27
CA PHE A 513 21.50 0.43 20.30
C PHE A 513 20.92 0.21 21.70
N ASP A 514 20.20 1.21 22.21
CA ASP A 514 19.53 1.11 23.50
C ASP A 514 18.14 0.50 23.33
N TRP A 515 18.01 -0.77 23.68
CA TRP A 515 16.75 -1.52 23.57
C TRP A 515 15.61 -0.92 24.42
N ASP A 516 15.93 -0.13 25.43
CA ASP A 516 14.92 0.56 26.25
C ASP A 516 14.16 1.65 25.49
N GLU A 517 14.70 2.14 24.37
CA GLU A 517 14.01 3.08 23.45
C GLU A 517 12.77 2.41 22.79
N LEU A 518 12.64 1.07 22.77
CA LEU A 518 11.53 0.36 22.15
C LEU A 518 10.27 0.28 23.03
N LYS A 519 10.34 0.66 24.30
CA LYS A 519 9.20 0.56 25.25
C LYS A 519 7.88 1.16 24.71
N PRO A 520 7.88 2.34 24.05
CA PRO A 520 6.67 2.94 23.54
C PRO A 520 5.99 2.11 22.43
N PHE A 521 6.74 1.36 21.63
CA PHE A 521 6.24 0.60 20.48
C PHE A 521 5.26 -0.51 20.88
N TYR A 522 5.41 -1.05 22.05
CA TYR A 522 4.50 -2.06 22.60
C TYR A 522 3.05 -1.54 22.63
N ASN A 523 2.86 -0.26 22.94
CA ASN A 523 1.56 0.40 23.00
C ASN A 523 1.21 1.17 21.70
N GLY A 524 2.02 1.03 20.65
CA GLY A 524 1.81 1.72 19.38
C GLY A 524 2.20 3.20 19.39
N ARG A 525 2.99 3.66 20.37
CA ARG A 525 3.49 5.04 20.42
C ARG A 525 4.80 5.17 19.66
N GLY A 526 5.02 6.33 19.04
CA GLY A 526 6.27 6.62 18.33
C GLY A 526 7.44 6.90 19.28
N MET A 527 8.65 6.96 18.74
CA MET A 527 9.83 7.32 19.51
C MET A 527 9.99 8.83 19.67
N ARG A 528 9.44 9.64 18.76
CA ARG A 528 9.72 11.07 18.70
C ARG A 528 8.56 11.90 18.19
N VAL A 529 8.51 13.10 18.73
CA VAL A 529 7.62 14.18 18.31
C VAL A 529 8.28 14.99 17.21
N ARG A 530 7.54 15.35 16.15
CA ARG A 530 7.97 16.23 15.04
C ARG A 530 7.12 17.49 15.05
N GLY A 531 7.72 18.65 14.75
CA GLY A 531 6.97 19.88 14.46
C GLY A 531 6.27 19.77 13.11
N LEU A 532 5.05 20.26 13.00
CA LEU A 532 4.33 20.39 11.73
C LEU A 532 4.73 21.70 11.04
N LYS A 533 4.88 21.67 9.71
CA LYS A 533 5.42 22.81 8.93
C LYS A 533 4.49 24.04 8.94
N ASN A 534 3.19 23.83 9.04
CA ASN A 534 2.18 24.87 8.78
C ASN A 534 1.33 25.27 10.00
N SER A 535 1.62 24.74 11.20
CA SER A 535 0.72 24.84 12.36
C SER A 535 1.35 25.44 13.63
N GLY A 536 2.31 26.33 13.50
CA GLY A 536 2.89 27.05 14.64
C GLY A 536 3.59 26.13 15.64
N ASN A 537 3.02 25.97 16.85
CA ASN A 537 3.57 25.12 17.92
C ASN A 537 3.03 23.69 17.92
N GLU A 538 2.23 23.29 16.92
CA GLU A 538 1.70 21.93 16.87
C GLU A 538 2.77 20.90 16.52
N THR A 539 2.67 19.78 17.20
CA THR A 539 3.60 18.67 17.06
C THR A 539 2.84 17.41 16.72
N TYR A 540 3.46 16.56 15.90
CA TYR A 540 2.95 15.25 15.52
C TYR A 540 3.89 14.17 16.01
N GLU A 541 3.36 13.21 16.75
CA GLU A 541 4.05 11.96 17.10
C GLU A 541 3.58 10.86 16.16
N PRO A 542 4.40 10.44 15.16
CA PRO A 542 4.02 9.35 14.28
C PRO A 542 3.80 8.07 15.11
N PRO A 543 2.62 7.46 15.11
CA PRO A 543 2.41 6.22 15.84
C PRO A 543 3.23 5.07 15.23
N PHE A 544 3.68 4.15 16.09
CA PHE A 544 4.25 2.89 15.64
C PHE A 544 3.13 1.91 15.30
N ARG A 545 2.90 1.67 14.02
CA ARG A 545 1.78 0.88 13.51
C ARG A 545 2.13 -0.60 13.26
N GLY A 546 3.42 -0.93 13.20
CA GLY A 546 3.90 -2.29 12.95
C GLY A 546 3.99 -3.17 14.20
N SER A 547 4.60 -4.32 14.05
CA SER A 547 5.09 -5.19 15.12
C SER A 547 6.61 -5.21 15.10
N LEU A 548 7.25 -5.73 16.16
CA LEU A 548 8.70 -5.74 16.28
C LEU A 548 9.22 -7.15 16.45
N VAL A 549 10.19 -7.51 15.62
CA VAL A 549 10.96 -8.77 15.71
C VAL A 549 12.42 -8.42 15.93
N ILE A 550 13.07 -9.11 16.87
CA ILE A 550 14.49 -8.96 17.18
C ILE A 550 15.15 -10.30 16.92
N ALA A 551 16.07 -10.37 15.97
CA ALA A 551 16.80 -11.59 15.61
C ALA A 551 18.29 -11.39 15.89
N GLN A 552 18.83 -12.20 16.82
CA GLN A 552 20.22 -12.11 17.24
C GLN A 552 20.74 -13.45 17.78
N ASN A 553 22.02 -13.55 18.07
CA ASN A 553 22.60 -14.77 18.59
C ASN A 553 22.30 -14.94 20.08
N ASP A 554 22.43 -13.83 20.84
CA ASP A 554 22.22 -13.82 22.27
C ASP A 554 20.94 -13.07 22.66
N GLN A 555 20.49 -13.27 23.89
CA GLN A 555 19.33 -12.58 24.43
C GLN A 555 19.54 -11.05 24.51
N VAL A 556 18.46 -10.29 24.23
CA VAL A 556 18.45 -8.83 24.40
C VAL A 556 18.87 -8.43 25.81
N ASN A 557 19.90 -7.63 25.90
CA ASN A 557 20.31 -7.00 27.15
C ASN A 557 19.56 -5.68 27.37
N ALA A 558 18.42 -5.75 28.04
CA ALA A 558 17.52 -4.64 28.29
C ALA A 558 16.97 -4.65 29.71
N SER A 559 16.29 -3.57 30.10
CA SER A 559 15.59 -3.54 31.39
C SER A 559 14.49 -4.60 31.48
N GLY A 560 14.15 -5.05 32.69
CA GLY A 560 13.04 -5.98 32.92
C GLY A 560 11.73 -5.52 32.27
N ALA A 561 11.52 -4.20 32.20
CA ALA A 561 10.36 -3.64 31.54
C ALA A 561 10.28 -3.93 30.03
N VAL A 562 11.41 -4.03 29.31
CA VAL A 562 11.46 -4.48 27.92
C VAL A 562 11.27 -5.98 27.83
N LEU A 563 11.99 -6.73 28.69
CA LEU A 563 11.96 -8.19 28.71
C LEU A 563 10.56 -8.75 28.92
N GLU A 564 9.73 -8.07 29.73
CA GLU A 564 8.31 -8.44 29.96
C GLU A 564 7.42 -8.26 28.71
N ARG A 565 7.87 -7.53 27.69
CA ARG A 565 7.14 -7.26 26.43
C ARG A 565 7.45 -8.24 25.33
N ILE A 566 8.42 -9.13 25.56
CA ILE A 566 9.00 -10.03 24.56
C ILE A 566 8.46 -11.44 24.74
N VAL A 567 8.02 -12.06 23.65
CA VAL A 567 7.91 -13.51 23.48
C VAL A 567 9.20 -13.99 22.84
N GLN A 568 9.88 -14.95 23.47
CA GLN A 568 11.20 -15.42 23.04
C GLN A 568 11.11 -16.81 22.43
N LEU A 569 11.78 -16.99 21.28
CA LEU A 569 12.00 -18.28 20.63
C LEU A 569 13.49 -18.59 20.59
N ARG A 570 13.85 -19.86 20.83
CA ARG A 570 15.25 -20.32 20.89
C ARG A 570 15.52 -21.39 19.84
N PHE A 571 16.22 -21.01 18.78
CA PHE A 571 16.62 -21.91 17.71
C PHE A 571 17.96 -22.60 18.05
N THR A 572 17.97 -23.91 18.00
CA THR A 572 19.15 -24.73 18.25
C THR A 572 19.47 -25.64 17.07
N LYS A 573 20.70 -26.10 16.94
CA LYS A 573 21.09 -27.09 15.93
C LYS A 573 20.68 -28.52 16.28
N ALA A 574 20.18 -28.78 17.50
CA ALA A 574 19.82 -30.10 17.96
C ALA A 574 18.70 -30.76 17.12
N GLY A 575 17.82 -29.98 16.51
CA GLY A 575 16.76 -30.48 15.65
C GLY A 575 17.15 -30.66 14.17
N HIS A 576 18.42 -30.45 13.81
CA HIS A 576 18.86 -30.58 12.42
C HIS A 576 18.89 -32.06 12.01
N SER A 577 18.18 -32.37 10.92
CA SER A 577 18.09 -33.72 10.33
C SER A 577 18.12 -33.57 8.78
N ALA A 578 18.27 -34.72 8.12
CA ALA A 578 18.16 -34.73 6.65
C ALA A 578 16.78 -34.23 6.16
N ASP A 579 15.70 -34.51 6.90
CA ASP A 579 14.35 -34.06 6.57
C ASP A 579 14.18 -32.56 6.81
N SER A 580 14.66 -32.02 7.91
CA SER A 580 14.61 -30.58 8.19
C SER A 580 15.42 -29.78 7.16
N LYS A 581 16.56 -30.31 6.73
CA LYS A 581 17.36 -29.71 5.65
C LYS A 581 16.62 -29.73 4.32
N ALA A 582 16.04 -30.87 3.92
CA ALA A 582 15.27 -30.97 2.68
C ALA A 582 14.08 -30.00 2.67
N ALA A 583 13.36 -29.87 3.80
CA ALA A 583 12.29 -28.89 3.94
C ALA A 583 12.79 -27.44 3.80
N THR A 584 13.93 -27.12 4.41
CA THR A 584 14.56 -25.79 4.32
C THR A 584 15.00 -25.48 2.88
N ASP A 585 15.62 -26.46 2.20
CA ASP A 585 16.04 -26.30 0.80
C ASP A 585 14.83 -26.08 -0.13
N GLU A 586 13.68 -26.69 0.15
CA GLU A 586 12.43 -26.44 -0.56
C GLU A 586 11.88 -25.04 -0.25
N MET A 587 11.85 -24.62 1.01
CA MET A 587 11.43 -23.28 1.41
C MET A 587 12.23 -22.16 0.72
N VAL A 588 13.54 -22.36 0.54
CA VAL A 588 14.41 -21.38 -0.12
C VAL A 588 14.04 -21.22 -1.61
N ARG A 589 13.55 -22.27 -2.25
CA ARG A 589 13.17 -22.26 -3.68
C ARG A 589 11.83 -21.60 -3.94
N LEU A 590 10.94 -21.54 -2.97
CA LEU A 590 9.62 -20.96 -3.16
C LEU A 590 9.70 -19.43 -3.36
N GLY A 591 9.10 -18.97 -4.46
CA GLY A 591 9.03 -17.55 -4.82
C GLY A 591 7.92 -16.77 -4.11
N ILE A 592 7.96 -15.47 -4.26
CA ILE A 592 6.93 -14.56 -3.72
C ILE A 592 5.56 -14.88 -4.34
N GLU A 593 5.52 -15.22 -5.63
CA GLU A 593 4.29 -15.53 -6.38
C GLU A 593 3.59 -16.78 -5.84
N GLU A 594 4.35 -17.71 -5.24
CA GLU A 594 3.83 -18.93 -4.67
C GLU A 594 3.37 -18.76 -3.21
N LEU A 595 3.78 -17.68 -2.53
CA LEU A 595 3.59 -17.49 -1.09
C LEU A 595 2.70 -16.30 -0.73
N SER A 596 2.76 -15.21 -1.48
CA SER A 596 2.22 -13.92 -1.04
C SER A 596 0.68 -13.81 -1.05
N TYR A 597 -0.03 -14.77 -1.64
CA TYR A 597 -1.48 -14.89 -1.49
C TYR A 597 -1.92 -15.05 -0.02
N PHE A 598 -0.98 -15.46 0.85
CA PHE A 598 -1.12 -15.48 2.30
C PHE A 598 -1.70 -14.18 2.87
N VAL A 599 -1.25 -13.02 2.37
CA VAL A 599 -1.71 -11.70 2.84
C VAL A 599 -3.21 -11.54 2.60
N LEU A 600 -3.70 -11.94 1.45
CA LEU A 600 -5.13 -11.83 1.12
C LEU A 600 -5.97 -12.82 1.91
N LEU A 601 -5.51 -14.08 2.08
CA LEU A 601 -6.18 -15.08 2.90
C LEU A 601 -6.37 -14.60 4.35
N ALA A 602 -5.39 -13.87 4.88
CA ALA A 602 -5.44 -13.30 6.21
C ALA A 602 -6.36 -12.07 6.27
N THR A 603 -6.10 -11.06 5.43
CA THR A 603 -6.72 -9.74 5.55
C THR A 603 -8.20 -9.71 5.13
N ILE A 604 -8.62 -10.57 4.21
CA ILE A 604 -10.04 -10.74 3.84
C ILE A 604 -10.86 -11.23 5.06
N ARG A 605 -10.24 -12.01 5.95
CA ARG A 605 -10.87 -12.54 7.18
C ARG A 605 -10.67 -11.65 8.41
N GLU A 606 -10.26 -10.40 8.23
CA GLU A 606 -9.96 -9.47 9.33
C GLU A 606 -11.00 -9.50 10.46
N LYS A 607 -12.27 -9.33 10.13
CA LYS A 607 -13.36 -9.26 11.12
C LYS A 607 -13.49 -10.55 11.94
N GLU A 608 -13.39 -11.69 11.27
CA GLU A 608 -13.44 -13.01 11.89
C GLU A 608 -12.27 -13.20 12.87
N VAL A 609 -11.05 -12.96 12.38
CA VAL A 609 -9.82 -13.11 13.17
C VAL A 609 -9.80 -12.18 14.37
N VAL A 610 -10.07 -10.88 14.17
CA VAL A 610 -10.03 -9.88 15.26
C VAL A 610 -11.12 -10.16 16.30
N SER A 611 -12.32 -10.51 15.87
CA SER A 611 -13.43 -10.86 16.78
C SER A 611 -13.07 -12.06 17.65
N TYR A 612 -12.57 -13.13 17.02
CA TYR A 612 -12.16 -14.34 17.72
C TYR A 612 -11.04 -14.07 18.74
N VAL A 613 -9.98 -13.41 18.33
CA VAL A 613 -8.85 -13.08 19.19
C VAL A 613 -9.30 -12.22 20.38
N THR A 614 -10.15 -11.24 20.14
CA THR A 614 -10.68 -10.36 21.19
C THR A 614 -11.51 -11.14 22.24
N GLU A 615 -12.30 -12.12 21.79
CA GLU A 615 -13.13 -12.98 22.67
C GLU A 615 -12.28 -13.98 23.46
N LYS A 616 -11.34 -14.65 22.81
CA LYS A 616 -10.60 -15.77 23.39
C LYS A 616 -9.41 -15.37 24.26
N MET A 617 -8.74 -14.27 23.91
CA MET A 617 -7.53 -13.84 24.60
C MET A 617 -7.69 -13.68 26.12
N PRO A 618 -8.78 -13.08 26.67
CA PRO A 618 -8.96 -12.99 28.13
C PRO A 618 -9.01 -14.36 28.81
N LYS A 619 -9.66 -15.34 28.18
CA LYS A 619 -9.76 -16.71 28.68
C LYS A 619 -8.39 -17.39 28.73
N TYR A 620 -7.55 -17.20 27.69
CA TYR A 620 -6.20 -17.74 27.67
C TYR A 620 -5.28 -17.03 28.66
N GLN A 621 -5.45 -15.72 28.86
CA GLN A 621 -4.71 -14.98 29.88
C GLN A 621 -5.03 -15.48 31.29
N GLU A 622 -6.29 -15.69 31.60
CA GLU A 622 -6.72 -16.27 32.88
C GLU A 622 -6.16 -17.71 33.07
N MET A 623 -6.26 -18.54 32.02
CA MET A 623 -5.70 -19.90 32.04
C MET A 623 -4.19 -19.89 32.33
N LEU A 624 -3.42 -18.97 31.70
CA LEU A 624 -1.99 -18.85 31.94
C LEU A 624 -1.68 -18.38 33.37
N LEU A 625 -2.43 -17.42 33.91
CA LEU A 625 -2.25 -16.92 35.27
C LEU A 625 -2.58 -17.97 36.36
N ASN A 626 -3.38 -18.99 36.02
CA ASN A 626 -3.68 -20.11 36.91
C ASN A 626 -2.59 -21.22 36.90
N ILE A 627 -1.55 -21.08 36.06
CA ILE A 627 -0.40 -22.01 36.08
C ILE A 627 0.56 -21.56 37.16
N ASP A 628 0.94 -22.52 38.02
CA ASP A 628 1.96 -22.29 39.06
C ASP A 628 3.27 -21.77 38.43
N GLY A 629 3.77 -20.64 38.96
CA GLY A 629 4.99 -20.00 38.46
C GLY A 629 4.75 -18.84 37.48
N ILE A 630 3.53 -18.64 36.98
CA ILE A 630 3.22 -17.46 36.14
C ILE A 630 2.50 -16.41 36.98
N HIS A 631 3.20 -15.34 37.31
CA HIS A 631 2.66 -14.25 38.17
C HIS A 631 2.59 -12.90 37.42
N HIS A 632 3.27 -12.77 36.28
CA HIS A 632 3.29 -11.53 35.49
C HIS A 632 2.13 -11.44 34.50
N ALA A 633 1.13 -10.61 34.82
CA ALA A 633 -0.05 -10.41 33.96
C ALA A 633 0.30 -9.99 32.53
N ARG A 634 1.40 -9.23 32.32
CA ARG A 634 1.85 -8.82 30.98
C ARG A 634 2.39 -10.00 30.16
N LEU A 635 3.17 -10.88 30.77
CA LEU A 635 3.66 -12.10 30.10
C LEU A 635 2.50 -13.01 29.70
N ALA A 636 1.59 -13.29 30.65
CA ALA A 636 0.39 -14.08 30.38
C ALA A 636 -0.43 -13.46 29.24
N LYS A 637 -0.60 -12.13 29.22
CA LYS A 637 -1.30 -11.40 28.15
C LYS A 637 -0.64 -11.58 26.78
N ASN A 638 0.69 -11.43 26.69
CA ASN A 638 1.43 -11.53 25.42
C ASN A 638 1.31 -12.93 24.81
N HIS A 639 1.47 -13.96 25.62
CA HIS A 639 1.39 -15.35 25.16
C HIS A 639 -0.07 -15.73 24.85
N ALA A 640 -1.04 -15.25 25.64
CA ALA A 640 -2.46 -15.46 25.38
C ALA A 640 -2.90 -14.87 24.03
N GLN A 641 -2.37 -13.70 23.65
CA GLN A 641 -2.62 -13.13 22.33
C GLN A 641 -2.15 -14.08 21.22
N LEU A 642 -0.92 -14.60 21.32
CA LEU A 642 -0.38 -15.52 20.30
C LEU A 642 -1.08 -16.87 20.30
N ILE A 643 -1.52 -17.40 21.45
CA ILE A 643 -2.32 -18.63 21.50
C ILE A 643 -3.64 -18.45 20.74
N ALA A 644 -4.33 -17.33 20.93
CA ALA A 644 -5.57 -17.04 20.21
C ALA A 644 -5.32 -16.90 18.69
N PHE A 645 -4.21 -16.28 18.28
CA PHE A 645 -3.83 -16.22 16.88
C PHE A 645 -3.42 -17.58 16.31
N ALA A 646 -2.76 -18.45 17.09
CA ALA A 646 -2.36 -19.79 16.65
C ALA A 646 -3.58 -20.65 16.29
N GLU A 647 -4.69 -20.52 17.00
CA GLU A 647 -5.92 -21.22 16.66
C GLU A 647 -6.54 -20.73 15.34
N GLN A 648 -6.58 -19.41 15.12
CA GLN A 648 -7.07 -18.85 13.86
C GLN A 648 -6.13 -19.17 12.69
N PHE A 649 -4.83 -19.12 12.93
CA PHE A 649 -3.83 -19.52 11.95
C PHE A 649 -4.02 -20.98 11.54
N ALA A 650 -4.20 -21.89 12.51
CA ALA A 650 -4.44 -23.30 12.24
C ALA A 650 -5.70 -23.52 11.38
N ALA A 651 -6.78 -22.80 11.66
CA ALA A 651 -8.03 -22.90 10.92
C ALA A 651 -7.91 -22.37 9.48
N ILE A 652 -7.16 -21.29 9.27
CA ILE A 652 -7.04 -20.64 7.94
C ILE A 652 -6.01 -21.37 7.06
N PHE A 653 -4.88 -21.81 7.63
CA PHE A 653 -3.75 -22.35 6.88
C PHE A 653 -3.60 -23.88 7.01
N GLY A 654 -4.59 -24.59 7.59
CA GLY A 654 -4.72 -26.04 7.52
C GLY A 654 -3.71 -26.80 8.38
N LEU A 655 -3.42 -26.33 9.61
CA LEU A 655 -2.62 -27.11 10.55
C LEU A 655 -3.46 -28.29 11.10
N SER A 656 -2.79 -29.41 11.35
CA SER A 656 -3.43 -30.52 12.05
C SER A 656 -3.74 -30.14 13.50
N ASP A 657 -4.69 -30.87 14.13
CA ASP A 657 -5.00 -30.65 15.54
C ASP A 657 -3.81 -30.92 16.45
N GLU A 658 -2.92 -31.83 16.06
CA GLU A 658 -1.67 -32.13 16.79
C GLU A 658 -0.71 -30.95 16.70
N GLN A 659 -0.47 -30.43 15.50
CA GLN A 659 0.40 -29.27 15.29
C GLN A 659 -0.13 -28.03 16.03
N LYS A 660 -1.44 -27.77 15.96
CA LYS A 660 -2.09 -26.69 16.70
C LYS A 660 -1.88 -26.84 18.21
N LYS A 661 -2.17 -28.02 18.76
CA LYS A 661 -1.99 -28.31 20.20
C LYS A 661 -0.53 -28.15 20.62
N ALA A 662 0.40 -28.67 19.84
CA ALA A 662 1.84 -28.55 20.13
C ALA A 662 2.32 -27.10 20.11
N THR A 663 1.87 -26.29 19.11
CA THR A 663 2.19 -24.86 19.03
C THR A 663 1.64 -24.07 20.22
N CYS A 664 0.40 -24.34 20.63
CA CYS A 664 -0.20 -23.70 21.81
C CYS A 664 0.49 -24.14 23.11
N ALA A 665 0.94 -25.41 23.22
CA ALA A 665 1.68 -25.90 24.36
C ALA A 665 3.06 -25.22 24.43
N ALA A 666 3.78 -25.14 23.32
CA ALA A 666 5.08 -24.47 23.27
C ALA A 666 4.99 -22.98 23.67
N LEU A 667 3.90 -22.29 23.31
CA LEU A 667 3.64 -20.91 23.76
C LEU A 667 3.42 -20.81 25.29
N LYS A 668 2.80 -21.82 25.91
CA LYS A 668 2.67 -21.88 27.36
C LYS A 668 4.01 -22.10 28.04
N ASP A 669 4.81 -23.05 27.52
CA ASP A 669 6.16 -23.35 28.01
C ASP A 669 7.07 -22.11 27.88
N ALA A 670 7.03 -21.41 26.74
CA ALA A 670 7.76 -20.17 26.54
C ALA A 670 7.35 -19.06 27.55
N CYS A 671 6.08 -19.04 27.98
CA CYS A 671 5.63 -18.12 29.03
C CYS A 671 6.27 -18.43 30.37
N ILE A 672 6.35 -19.72 30.74
CA ILE A 672 6.96 -20.20 32.00
C ILE A 672 8.46 -19.91 31.98
N GLU A 673 9.15 -20.28 30.90
CA GLU A 673 10.58 -20.03 30.72
C GLU A 673 10.92 -18.56 30.83
N ARG A 674 10.12 -17.70 30.17
CA ARG A 674 10.33 -16.24 30.21
C ARG A 674 10.10 -15.68 31.61
N GLN A 675 9.09 -16.17 32.33
CA GLN A 675 8.83 -15.79 33.72
C GLN A 675 10.04 -16.13 34.60
N THR A 676 10.58 -17.32 34.42
CA THR A 676 11.75 -17.79 35.17
C THR A 676 12.99 -16.96 34.84
N ALA A 677 13.24 -16.69 33.55
CA ALA A 677 14.36 -15.86 33.12
C ALA A 677 14.28 -14.42 33.64
N ILE A 678 13.05 -13.82 33.67
CA ILE A 678 12.85 -12.49 34.24
C ILE A 678 13.00 -12.50 35.76
N ALA A 679 12.63 -13.58 36.44
CA ALA A 679 12.80 -13.74 37.89
C ALA A 679 14.25 -13.95 38.30
N ALA A 680 15.12 -14.48 37.46
CA ALA A 680 16.53 -14.63 37.71
C ALA A 680 17.27 -13.28 37.82
N ASP A 681 18.38 -13.28 38.54
CA ASP A 681 19.30 -12.14 38.58
C ASP A 681 19.98 -11.94 37.22
N HIS A 682 20.38 -10.71 36.94
CA HIS A 682 21.22 -10.40 35.79
C HIS A 682 22.53 -11.19 35.84
N PRO A 683 23.09 -11.73 34.73
CA PRO A 683 24.34 -12.52 34.76
C PRO A 683 25.44 -11.90 35.60
N VAL A 684 25.71 -10.62 35.44
CA VAL A 684 26.69 -9.85 36.25
C VAL A 684 26.40 -9.94 37.75
N VAL A 685 25.13 -10.00 38.14
CA VAL A 685 24.72 -10.10 39.56
C VAL A 685 24.82 -11.54 40.02
N ALA A 686 24.48 -12.50 39.18
CA ALA A 686 24.63 -13.94 39.47
C ALA A 686 26.11 -14.31 39.68
N ASP A 687 26.98 -13.90 38.73
CA ASP A 687 28.43 -14.10 38.80
C ASP A 687 29.05 -13.44 40.07
N PHE A 688 28.57 -12.25 40.43
CA PHE A 688 28.99 -11.57 41.66
C PHE A 688 28.62 -12.40 42.91
N TRP A 689 27.38 -12.89 42.98
CA TRP A 689 26.95 -13.65 44.15
C TRP A 689 27.64 -15.02 44.24
N GLU A 690 27.84 -15.71 43.10
CA GLU A 690 28.59 -16.97 43.06
C GLU A 690 30.03 -16.76 43.54
N THR A 691 30.72 -15.73 43.01
CA THR A 691 32.08 -15.38 43.45
C THR A 691 32.10 -14.93 44.91
N PHE A 692 31.10 -14.15 45.36
CA PHE A 692 30.99 -13.72 46.75
C PHE A 692 30.82 -14.91 47.67
N ASP A 693 29.92 -15.82 47.39
CA ASP A 693 29.65 -17.01 48.21
C ASP A 693 30.88 -17.92 48.29
N TYR A 694 31.57 -18.09 47.16
CA TYR A 694 32.82 -18.83 47.10
C TYR A 694 33.90 -18.20 48.01
N LEU A 695 34.14 -16.91 47.92
CA LEU A 695 35.15 -16.20 48.68
C LEU A 695 34.78 -16.06 50.17
N ASP A 696 33.51 -15.72 50.46
CA ASP A 696 33.05 -15.56 51.84
C ASP A 696 33.04 -16.88 52.58
N GLY A 697 32.72 -17.99 51.85
CA GLY A 697 32.75 -19.38 52.38
C GLY A 697 34.15 -19.92 52.67
N GLN A 698 35.19 -19.39 51.99
CA GLN A 698 36.57 -19.75 52.36
C GLN A 698 37.00 -19.19 53.73
N GLY A 699 36.35 -18.11 54.16
CA GLY A 699 36.66 -17.46 55.40
C GLY A 699 38.05 -16.83 55.47
N ARG A 700 38.29 -16.07 56.52
CA ARG A 700 39.61 -15.59 56.91
C ARG A 700 39.83 -15.80 58.39
N LYS A 701 41.04 -15.94 58.78
CA LYS A 701 41.41 -16.02 60.23
C LYS A 701 41.40 -14.63 60.83
N ASP A 702 40.70 -14.44 61.94
CA ASP A 702 40.73 -13.21 62.73
C ASP A 702 42.01 -13.19 63.59
N ASP A 703 42.25 -12.06 64.28
CA ASP A 703 43.40 -11.93 65.14
C ASP A 703 43.47 -12.96 66.29
N SER A 704 42.36 -13.64 66.54
CA SER A 704 42.26 -14.76 67.56
C SER A 704 42.40 -16.15 66.92
N GLY A 705 42.61 -16.23 65.59
CA GLY A 705 42.78 -17.49 64.89
C GLY A 705 41.48 -18.20 64.52
N ARG A 706 40.28 -17.60 64.77
CA ARG A 706 38.98 -18.13 64.40
C ARG A 706 38.70 -17.82 62.94
N THR A 707 38.05 -18.74 62.25
CA THR A 707 37.57 -18.53 60.88
C THR A 707 36.30 -17.69 60.92
N VAL A 708 36.36 -16.51 60.32
CA VAL A 708 35.19 -15.60 60.15
C VAL A 708 34.90 -15.44 58.65
N PRO A 709 33.69 -15.03 58.27
CA PRO A 709 33.37 -14.70 56.89
C PRO A 709 34.42 -13.76 56.30
N ALA A 710 34.73 -13.89 55.02
CA ALA A 710 35.80 -13.11 54.41
C ALA A 710 35.35 -11.69 53.93
N LEU A 711 34.11 -11.54 53.52
CA LEU A 711 33.60 -10.37 52.86
C LEU A 711 32.32 -9.75 53.47
N ASN A 712 31.57 -10.53 54.26
CA ASN A 712 30.36 -10.02 54.91
C ASN A 712 30.67 -9.24 56.20
N HIS A 713 30.58 -7.90 56.13
CA HIS A 713 30.76 -7.01 57.25
C HIS A 713 29.56 -6.86 58.21
N SER A 714 28.39 -7.48 57.85
CA SER A 714 27.15 -7.32 58.65
C SER A 714 27.23 -8.11 59.97
N ARG A 715 26.72 -7.52 61.03
CA ARG A 715 26.45 -8.15 62.33
C ARG A 715 24.99 -8.65 62.39
N ASP A 716 24.14 -8.16 61.47
CA ASP A 716 22.77 -8.64 61.38
C ASP A 716 22.74 -9.92 60.54
N PRO A 717 22.24 -11.04 61.08
CA PRO A 717 22.16 -12.30 60.34
C PRO A 717 21.25 -12.25 59.11
N ASN A 718 20.34 -11.29 59.04
CA ASN A 718 19.42 -11.12 57.90
C ASN A 718 20.00 -10.25 56.79
N LEU A 719 21.16 -9.63 57.03
CA LEU A 719 21.78 -8.69 56.09
C LEU A 719 23.16 -9.19 55.62
N ILE A 720 23.49 -8.86 54.40
CA ILE A 720 24.82 -8.99 53.83
C ILE A 720 25.34 -7.58 53.55
N ALA A 721 26.52 -7.25 54.10
CA ALA A 721 27.18 -5.95 53.93
C ALA A 721 28.53 -6.14 53.23
N VAL A 722 28.64 -5.71 51.97
CA VAL A 722 29.86 -5.95 51.13
C VAL A 722 30.53 -4.65 50.77
N ASN A 723 31.81 -4.58 50.99
CA ASN A 723 32.64 -3.52 50.38
C ASN A 723 33.09 -3.99 48.99
N LEU A 724 32.59 -3.35 47.92
CA LEU A 724 32.86 -3.75 46.55
C LEU A 724 34.33 -3.68 46.15
N ASN A 725 35.09 -2.76 46.73
CA ASN A 725 36.52 -2.66 46.43
C ASN A 725 37.29 -3.81 47.06
N GLU A 726 36.99 -4.17 48.33
CA GLU A 726 37.53 -5.33 49.00
C GLU A 726 37.18 -6.65 48.30
N PHE A 727 35.93 -6.75 47.80
CA PHE A 727 35.49 -7.86 46.97
C PHE A 727 36.34 -8.04 45.71
N ILE A 728 36.57 -6.95 44.96
CA ILE A 728 37.39 -6.98 43.72
C ILE A 728 38.85 -7.38 44.06
N GLU A 729 39.42 -6.80 45.11
CA GLU A 729 40.76 -7.13 45.53
C GLU A 729 40.90 -8.61 45.90
N MET A 730 39.96 -9.14 46.69
CA MET A 730 39.98 -10.55 47.09
C MET A 730 39.74 -11.51 45.92
N ALA A 731 38.81 -11.17 45.02
CA ALA A 731 38.58 -11.93 43.82
C ALA A 731 39.77 -11.97 42.88
N GLY A 732 40.47 -10.82 42.73
CA GLY A 732 41.72 -10.70 41.98
C GLY A 732 42.82 -11.60 42.58
N ASN A 733 42.98 -11.57 43.90
CA ASN A 733 43.94 -12.45 44.63
C ASN A 733 43.63 -13.94 44.49
N ALA A 734 42.32 -14.28 44.42
CA ALA A 734 41.85 -15.65 44.20
C ALA A 734 41.80 -16.05 42.70
N ARG A 735 42.29 -15.19 41.78
CA ARG A 735 42.29 -15.37 40.32
C ARG A 735 40.90 -15.63 39.75
N GLN A 736 39.88 -15.08 40.38
CA GLN A 736 38.49 -15.15 39.87
C GLN A 736 38.28 -13.98 38.89
N GLN A 737 37.54 -14.25 37.81
CA GLN A 737 37.06 -13.21 36.89
C GLN A 737 35.91 -12.48 37.53
N VAL A 738 35.99 -11.14 37.59
CA VAL A 738 34.92 -10.32 38.15
C VAL A 738 34.50 -9.22 37.13
N PRO A 739 33.19 -8.92 37.06
CA PRO A 739 32.71 -7.81 36.25
C PRO A 739 33.34 -6.47 36.69
N LEU A 740 33.37 -5.52 35.74
CA LEU A 740 33.87 -4.17 36.04
C LEU A 740 33.05 -3.53 37.17
N LEU A 741 33.72 -2.82 38.08
CA LEU A 741 33.11 -2.15 39.23
C LEU A 741 31.93 -1.23 38.83
N ARG A 742 32.02 -0.61 37.65
CA ARG A 742 30.97 0.22 37.10
C ARG A 742 29.70 -0.58 36.79
N ASP A 743 29.87 -1.75 36.24
CA ASP A 743 28.75 -2.66 35.86
C ASP A 743 28.16 -3.32 37.10
N LEU A 744 28.99 -3.72 38.07
CA LEU A 744 28.53 -4.18 39.39
C LEU A 744 27.65 -3.11 40.06
N LYS A 745 28.10 -1.83 40.15
CA LYS A 745 27.34 -0.76 40.78
C LYS A 745 26.03 -0.46 40.03
N ARG A 746 25.99 -0.70 38.71
CA ARG A 746 24.79 -0.52 37.89
C ARG A 746 23.76 -1.64 38.15
N HIS A 747 24.17 -2.88 38.15
CA HIS A 747 23.28 -4.04 38.16
C HIS A 747 22.93 -4.57 39.55
N LEU A 748 23.81 -4.45 40.55
CA LEU A 748 23.56 -4.92 41.92
C LEU A 748 22.36 -4.26 42.60
N ARG A 749 21.97 -3.04 42.17
CA ARG A 749 20.75 -2.37 42.67
C ARG A 749 19.47 -3.11 42.25
N SER A 750 19.52 -3.92 41.19
CA SER A 750 18.42 -4.74 40.71
C SER A 750 18.48 -6.19 41.09
N SER A 751 19.37 -6.55 42.04
CA SER A 751 19.48 -7.93 42.58
C SER A 751 18.14 -8.40 43.15
N LYS A 752 17.70 -9.58 42.70
CA LYS A 752 16.38 -10.15 43.01
C LYS A 752 16.45 -11.26 44.07
N HIS A 753 17.46 -12.09 43.95
CA HIS A 753 17.67 -13.20 44.92
C HIS A 753 18.02 -12.67 46.29
N ARG A 754 18.99 -11.73 46.37
CA ARG A 754 19.37 -11.02 47.57
C ARG A 754 19.00 -9.55 47.37
N LYS A 755 17.87 -9.11 47.90
CA LYS A 755 17.32 -7.77 47.63
C LYS A 755 18.24 -6.67 48.11
N PHE A 756 18.55 -5.77 47.21
CA PHE A 756 19.29 -4.56 47.54
C PHE A 756 18.54 -3.67 48.54
N VAL A 757 19.25 -3.22 49.58
CA VAL A 757 18.70 -2.36 50.66
C VAL A 757 19.28 -0.95 50.56
N ASP A 758 20.63 -0.81 50.52
CA ASP A 758 21.30 0.48 50.59
C ASP A 758 22.67 0.44 49.91
N ALA A 759 23.13 1.58 49.40
CA ALA A 759 24.47 1.73 48.80
C ALA A 759 25.33 2.66 49.65
N SER A 760 26.61 2.25 49.81
CA SER A 760 27.60 3.10 50.50
C SER A 760 27.27 3.45 51.95
N ARG A 761 26.56 2.58 52.66
CA ARG A 761 26.26 2.70 54.08
C ARG A 761 27.51 2.36 54.90
N THR A 762 27.83 3.20 55.91
CA THR A 762 28.90 2.91 56.85
C THR A 762 28.40 1.81 57.81
N VAL A 763 29.16 0.71 57.94
CA VAL A 763 28.82 -0.45 58.76
C VAL A 763 29.94 -0.73 59.75
N SER A 764 29.63 -0.95 61.03
CA SER A 764 30.61 -1.42 62.02
C SER A 764 30.92 -2.88 61.70
N SER A 765 32.14 -3.15 61.21
CA SER A 765 32.49 -4.46 60.64
C SER A 765 32.42 -5.57 61.70
N ALA A 766 31.83 -6.71 61.28
CA ALA A 766 31.87 -7.96 62.05
C ALA A 766 33.21 -8.69 61.87
N ILE A 767 33.93 -8.41 60.78
CA ILE A 767 35.05 -9.22 60.31
C ILE A 767 36.40 -8.47 60.28
N ALA A 768 36.45 -7.15 60.52
CA ALA A 768 37.69 -6.38 60.42
C ALA A 768 37.80 -5.37 61.59
N CYS A 769 38.96 -5.37 62.25
CA CYS A 769 39.32 -4.43 63.30
C CYS A 769 40.50 -3.52 62.89
N ASN A 770 40.62 -2.37 63.54
CA ASN A 770 41.78 -1.51 63.38
C ASN A 770 42.93 -1.96 64.27
N SER A 771 44.08 -1.32 64.24
CA SER A 771 45.29 -1.64 65.04
C SER A 771 45.05 -1.53 66.56
N TYR A 772 43.96 -0.96 67.02
CA TYR A 772 43.55 -0.83 68.43
C TYR A 772 42.42 -1.81 68.84
N GLY A 773 42.11 -2.81 68.00
CA GLY A 773 41.11 -3.81 68.28
C GLY A 773 39.64 -3.34 68.13
N GLN A 774 39.43 -2.07 67.65
CA GLN A 774 38.07 -1.56 67.40
C GLN A 774 37.58 -1.98 66.00
N PRO A 775 36.31 -2.26 65.81
CA PRO A 775 35.74 -2.60 64.49
C PRO A 775 36.01 -1.46 63.47
N LYS A 776 36.50 -1.83 62.28
CA LYS A 776 36.56 -0.92 61.14
C LYS A 776 35.17 -0.55 60.69
N THR A 777 35.04 0.63 60.08
CA THR A 777 33.78 1.15 59.61
C THR A 777 33.81 1.36 58.09
N PRO A 778 33.85 0.25 57.27
CA PRO A 778 33.87 0.36 55.83
C PRO A 778 32.52 0.87 55.30
N ARG A 779 32.55 1.47 54.11
CA ARG A 779 31.33 1.76 53.31
C ARG A 779 30.95 0.54 52.53
N CYS A 780 29.79 -0.02 52.84
CA CYS A 780 29.30 -1.27 52.27
C CYS A 780 28.01 -1.08 51.49
N TRP A 781 27.81 -1.95 50.55
CA TRP A 781 26.54 -2.20 49.88
C TRP A 781 25.77 -3.23 50.70
N ILE A 782 24.47 -2.94 50.99
CA ILE A 782 23.67 -3.74 51.91
C ILE A 782 22.61 -4.49 51.10
N PHE A 783 22.52 -5.79 51.39
CA PHE A 783 21.53 -6.68 50.79
C PHE A 783 20.80 -7.48 51.87
N GLN A 784 19.55 -7.82 51.59
CA GLN A 784 18.79 -8.72 52.44
C GLN A 784 19.18 -10.16 52.09
N ARG A 785 19.47 -11.01 53.10
CA ARG A 785 19.74 -12.44 52.90
C ARG A 785 18.51 -13.14 52.35
N ALA A 786 18.68 -14.09 51.42
CA ALA A 786 17.54 -14.82 50.85
C ALA A 786 16.89 -15.72 51.94
N ARG A 787 15.56 -15.88 51.86
CA ARG A 787 14.81 -16.76 52.76
C ARG A 787 15.29 -18.22 52.59
N GLY A 788 15.82 -18.83 53.64
CA GLY A 788 16.30 -20.20 53.63
C GLY A 788 17.82 -20.39 53.59
N GLU A 789 18.61 -19.29 53.39
CA GLU A 789 20.07 -19.34 53.58
C GLU A 789 20.40 -19.44 55.08
N GLN A 790 20.82 -20.63 55.53
CA GLN A 790 21.32 -20.82 56.91
C GLN A 790 22.65 -20.12 57.08
N THR A 791 22.85 -19.43 58.20
CA THR A 791 24.16 -19.00 58.69
C THR A 791 24.99 -20.22 58.94
N SER A 792 25.94 -20.57 58.04
CA SER A 792 26.99 -21.52 58.31
C SER A 792 27.97 -20.98 59.35
#